data_0fa38b74ce71faf4ea689d7c844f568e
#
_entry.id   0fa38b74ce71faf4ea689d7c844f568e
#
_cell.length_a   1.000
_cell.length_b   1.000
_cell.length_c   1.000
_cell.angle_alpha   90.00
_cell.angle_beta   90.00
_cell.angle_gamma   90.00
#
_symmetry.space_group_name_H-M   'P 1'
#
loop_
_entity.id
_entity.type
_entity.pdbx_description
1 polymer ?
#
loop_
_entity_poly.entity_id
_entity_poly.type
_entity_poly.pdbx_seq_one_letter_code
_entity_poly.pdbx_strand_id
1 'polypeptide(L)'
;MFKRLFLKGGFLCLLMSHFNVSSTAYNYIYPNQEPSMSNYGTVGLLSNPTARFYDEGTLVFAWNRMQPYLRGTILATPFDGFEASYQYTDINNQLYSQFITFSGKQSFKDKSFDAKFRLFKETEKLPQIAVGFRDFAGTGLFSSEYFVGSKKFGSIDFTLGLGWGKMSHNNLRNPFSYINDSFDTRSIVEGTKGGEFSFGSFFSGDMSPFGGLEIYLPYMNGSRLKIEYDSVNYSTEGFPPVIQDKKINIGFVYPVSKRLQLKAGFIRGNTINFGFSYSGNYASKDPFIPKNDPYKPVPFPEIVKDINSQDKSLLYKSAIKYLAENEIFLQAADYDEDSKTLEVAYSQNKHISYVRAAGRAVRVLDEISPYGISHFRLNSLNADMGQHSLLISREKYNRYKNKNLPHIHLNKSSVSSYKHEFEDYDLQPVAKVPQVFWKFAPNARYQIGGPDGFFFGDLRLAFQSETILRKGITVDFDMSAGLIDNLGELKLASDSVLPHVRTEIVQYLKQGKHFSVDRFQINSFHQISPNLYTKLSGGYLEQMFAGVGGEILYRPFYKSWALGAELWHARQRDFNMRFGLQDYNIETGFINFYYHHNPSKILFKVKGGRFLANDSGFNFDFSRRFKSGAVMGIFFSLTDISRAEFGEGSFDKGFYFFIPIESFFTNYSTGDTGFGLKPVTRDGAAIIDHSFSLYSVTDKANFSSITRDWDDIYD
;
A
#
# COMPACT_ATOMS: atom_id res chain seq x y z
N MET A 1 -1.46 15.37 32.10
CA MET A 1 -1.08 15.65 30.71
C MET A 1 -1.89 14.87 29.69
N PHE A 2 -2.15 13.60 29.88
CA PHE A 2 -2.93 12.71 28.97
C PHE A 2 -4.40 13.10 28.73
N LYS A 3 -5.11 13.67 29.69
CA LYS A 3 -6.53 14.10 29.53
C LYS A 3 -6.76 15.27 28.57
N ARG A 4 -5.75 16.12 28.34
CA ARG A 4 -5.89 17.26 27.38
C ARG A 4 -5.58 16.88 25.92
N LEU A 5 -4.83 15.80 25.69
CA LEU A 5 -4.54 15.29 24.36
C LEU A 5 -5.75 14.57 23.73
N PHE A 6 -6.52 13.85 24.54
CA PHE A 6 -7.69 13.10 24.07
C PHE A 6 -8.85 14.02 23.61
N LEU A 7 -9.01 15.18 24.23
CA LEU A 7 -10.06 16.14 23.84
C LEU A 7 -9.75 16.88 22.53
N LYS A 8 -8.47 17.11 22.21
CA LYS A 8 -8.09 17.79 20.95
C LYS A 8 -8.00 16.82 19.76
N GLY A 9 -7.63 15.55 19.98
CA GLY A 9 -7.63 14.51 18.92
C GLY A 9 -9.02 13.89 18.66
N GLY A 10 -9.86 13.80 19.70
CA GLY A 10 -11.22 13.25 19.59
C GLY A 10 -12.18 14.12 18.76
N PHE A 11 -11.93 15.43 18.68
CA PHE A 11 -12.75 16.33 17.86
C PHE A 11 -12.54 16.14 16.36
N LEU A 12 -11.35 15.73 15.94
CA LEU A 12 -11.06 15.45 14.53
C LEU A 12 -11.67 14.11 14.06
N CYS A 13 -11.72 13.10 14.94
CA CYS A 13 -12.36 11.82 14.64
C CYS A 13 -13.90 11.87 14.69
N LEU A 14 -14.50 12.75 15.52
CA LEU A 14 -15.95 12.91 15.61
C LEU A 14 -16.56 13.63 14.40
N LEU A 15 -15.76 14.46 13.70
CA LEU A 15 -16.21 15.11 12.46
C LEU A 15 -16.31 14.15 11.27
N MET A 16 -15.67 12.99 11.32
CA MET A 16 -15.71 12.01 10.23
C MET A 16 -16.92 11.05 10.26
N SER A 17 -17.69 10.99 11.36
CA SER A 17 -18.72 9.96 11.52
C SER A 17 -20.14 10.37 11.11
N HIS A 18 -20.42 11.62 10.68
CA HIS A 18 -21.79 12.11 10.55
C HIS A 18 -22.17 12.79 9.22
N PHE A 19 -21.42 12.62 8.13
CA PHE A 19 -21.85 13.20 6.84
C PHE A 19 -22.09 12.14 5.76
N ASN A 20 -23.17 11.38 5.89
CA ASN A 20 -23.85 10.77 4.75
C ASN A 20 -24.79 11.81 4.11
N VAL A 21 -24.24 12.77 3.41
CA VAL A 21 -25.03 13.61 2.51
C VAL A 21 -25.01 12.90 1.16
N SER A 22 -26.13 12.33 0.77
CA SER A 22 -26.36 11.88 -0.60
C SER A 22 -26.26 13.10 -1.53
N SER A 23 -25.10 13.30 -2.14
CA SER A 23 -24.92 14.32 -3.15
C SER A 23 -25.44 13.78 -4.48
N THR A 24 -26.50 14.34 -4.99
CA THR A 24 -26.86 14.23 -6.42
C THR A 24 -25.66 14.74 -7.22
N ALA A 25 -25.06 13.88 -8.03
CA ALA A 25 -23.98 14.25 -8.91
C ALA A 25 -24.51 15.28 -9.95
N TYR A 26 -24.00 16.48 -9.91
CA TYR A 26 -24.27 17.47 -10.96
C TYR A 26 -23.54 17.06 -12.24
N ASN A 27 -24.29 16.79 -13.29
CA ASN A 27 -23.73 16.64 -14.63
C ASN A 27 -23.36 18.03 -15.15
N TYR A 28 -22.07 18.38 -15.05
CA TYR A 28 -21.57 19.56 -15.71
C TYR A 28 -21.66 19.43 -17.23
N ILE A 29 -21.97 20.52 -17.91
CA ILE A 29 -21.94 20.59 -19.41
C ILE A 29 -20.55 20.27 -19.95
N TYR A 30 -19.49 20.51 -19.15
CA TYR A 30 -18.10 20.19 -19.46
C TYR A 30 -17.69 18.91 -18.73
N PRO A 31 -16.97 17.99 -19.38
CA PRO A 31 -16.52 16.75 -18.73
C PRO A 31 -15.66 17.07 -17.50
N ASN A 32 -15.77 16.22 -16.47
CA ASN A 32 -14.87 16.28 -15.34
C ASN A 32 -13.42 16.18 -15.82
N GLN A 33 -12.59 17.09 -15.36
CA GLN A 33 -11.18 17.11 -15.70
C GLN A 33 -10.42 16.37 -14.64
N GLU A 34 -9.46 15.55 -15.06
CA GLU A 34 -8.47 14.98 -14.16
C GLU A 34 -7.74 16.13 -13.44
N PRO A 35 -7.60 16.12 -12.11
CA PRO A 35 -6.82 17.12 -11.39
C PRO A 35 -5.36 17.14 -11.85
N SER A 36 -4.62 18.17 -11.50
CA SER A 36 -3.20 18.25 -11.77
C SER A 36 -2.40 18.66 -10.54
N MET A 37 -1.16 18.19 -10.48
CA MET A 37 -0.26 18.42 -9.36
C MET A 37 0.26 19.89 -9.34
N SER A 38 0.32 20.47 -8.13
CA SER A 38 1.12 21.68 -7.86
C SER A 38 2.62 21.36 -7.86
N ASN A 39 3.45 22.37 -7.61
CA ASN A 39 4.89 22.19 -7.42
C ASN A 39 5.25 21.75 -5.98
N TYR A 40 4.27 21.74 -5.08
CA TYR A 40 4.42 21.43 -3.65
C TYR A 40 3.73 20.13 -3.24
N GLY A 41 3.59 19.17 -4.15
CA GLY A 41 3.24 17.80 -3.80
C GLY A 41 1.75 17.48 -3.63
N THR A 42 0.87 18.46 -3.71
CA THR A 42 -0.59 18.30 -3.61
C THR A 42 -1.28 18.64 -4.93
N VAL A 43 -2.52 18.22 -5.10
CA VAL A 43 -3.36 18.72 -6.19
C VAL A 43 -3.53 20.24 -6.04
N GLY A 44 -3.22 21.00 -7.12
CA GLY A 44 -3.24 22.45 -7.02
C GLY A 44 -2.99 23.19 -8.34
N LEU A 45 -2.84 24.50 -8.20
CA LEU A 45 -2.40 25.41 -9.27
C LEU A 45 -0.91 25.20 -9.57
N LEU A 46 -0.06 26.22 -9.42
CA LEU A 46 1.39 26.10 -9.54
C LEU A 46 2.05 25.92 -8.16
N SER A 47 1.93 26.91 -7.30
CA SER A 47 2.43 26.92 -5.92
C SER A 47 1.33 26.64 -4.90
N ASN A 48 0.11 27.04 -5.21
CA ASN A 48 -1.03 26.98 -4.30
C ASN A 48 -1.83 25.66 -4.44
N PRO A 49 -2.32 25.12 -3.32
CA PRO A 49 -3.26 23.99 -3.35
C PRO A 49 -4.64 24.45 -3.84
N THR A 50 -5.42 23.47 -4.38
CA THR A 50 -6.84 23.62 -4.65
C THR A 50 -7.65 22.71 -3.74
N ALA A 51 -8.97 22.90 -3.68
CA ALA A 51 -9.85 21.95 -3.00
C ALA A 51 -10.10 20.66 -3.80
N ARG A 52 -9.51 20.51 -4.98
CA ARG A 52 -9.69 19.34 -5.86
C ARG A 52 -8.86 18.15 -5.39
N PHE A 53 -9.34 16.95 -5.72
CA PHE A 53 -8.72 15.68 -5.39
C PHE A 53 -8.74 14.77 -6.60
N TYR A 54 -7.77 13.89 -6.71
CA TYR A 54 -7.90 12.70 -7.55
C TYR A 54 -8.98 11.77 -6.98
N ASP A 55 -9.52 10.92 -7.83
CA ASP A 55 -10.46 9.87 -7.40
C ASP A 55 -9.78 8.89 -6.45
N GLU A 56 -10.58 8.27 -5.57
CA GLU A 56 -10.05 7.27 -4.62
C GLU A 56 -9.31 6.14 -5.35
N GLY A 57 -8.25 5.64 -4.74
CA GLY A 57 -7.38 4.61 -5.31
C GLY A 57 -6.38 5.12 -6.33
N THR A 58 -6.27 6.43 -6.53
CA THR A 58 -5.26 7.01 -7.41
C THR A 58 -3.91 7.11 -6.72
N LEU A 59 -2.86 6.71 -7.43
CA LEU A 59 -1.46 6.94 -7.11
C LEU A 59 -0.85 7.83 -8.18
N VAL A 60 -0.11 8.87 -7.76
CA VAL A 60 0.54 9.80 -8.66
C VAL A 60 2.02 9.87 -8.33
N PHE A 61 2.86 9.72 -9.35
CA PHE A 61 4.25 10.13 -9.32
C PHE A 61 4.40 11.45 -10.05
N ALA A 62 5.01 12.44 -9.42
CA ALA A 62 5.29 13.73 -10.06
C ALA A 62 6.76 14.13 -9.85
N TRP A 63 7.29 14.79 -10.85
CA TRP A 63 8.61 15.39 -10.80
C TRP A 63 8.52 16.81 -11.34
N ASN A 64 9.19 17.76 -10.66
CA ASN A 64 9.25 19.12 -11.13
C ASN A 64 10.58 19.81 -10.77
N ARG A 65 10.97 20.74 -11.62
CA ARG A 65 12.11 21.62 -11.42
C ARG A 65 11.67 23.06 -11.39
N MET A 66 12.04 23.76 -10.33
CA MET A 66 11.69 25.14 -10.04
C MET A 66 12.86 25.73 -9.24
N GLN A 67 13.84 26.32 -9.90
CA GLN A 67 15.06 26.79 -9.22
C GLN A 67 14.75 27.57 -7.94
N PRO A 68 15.44 27.27 -6.79
CA PRO A 68 16.55 26.32 -6.64
C PRO A 68 16.12 24.87 -6.36
N TYR A 69 14.83 24.54 -6.47
CA TYR A 69 14.27 23.25 -6.06
C TYR A 69 14.17 22.25 -7.21
N LEU A 70 14.54 21.01 -6.90
CA LEU A 70 14.20 19.82 -7.67
C LEU A 70 13.36 18.91 -6.78
N ARG A 71 12.12 18.60 -7.20
CA ARG A 71 11.18 17.86 -6.37
C ARG A 71 10.67 16.59 -7.02
N GLY A 72 10.72 15.50 -6.27
CA GLY A 72 10.03 14.24 -6.58
C GLY A 72 8.89 14.04 -5.58
N THR A 73 7.70 13.70 -6.09
CA THR A 73 6.51 13.55 -5.25
C THR A 73 5.81 12.23 -5.55
N ILE A 74 5.34 11.57 -4.50
CA ILE A 74 4.40 10.46 -4.58
C ILE A 74 3.15 10.87 -3.81
N LEU A 75 2.00 10.89 -4.48
CA LEU A 75 0.72 11.21 -3.89
C LEU A 75 -0.21 10.00 -4.00
N ALA A 76 -0.93 9.70 -2.94
CA ALA A 76 -1.95 8.67 -2.88
C ALA A 76 -3.29 9.24 -2.40
N THR A 77 -4.39 8.75 -2.99
CA THR A 77 -5.77 9.06 -2.59
C THR A 77 -6.44 7.78 -2.09
N PRO A 78 -6.15 7.31 -0.86
CA PRO A 78 -6.69 6.05 -0.34
C PRO A 78 -8.19 6.10 -0.07
N PHE A 79 -8.77 7.31 0.08
CA PHE A 79 -10.19 7.53 0.35
C PHE A 79 -10.71 8.71 -0.47
N ASP A 80 -11.99 8.69 -0.80
CA ASP A 80 -12.65 9.83 -1.43
C ASP A 80 -12.53 11.08 -0.52
N GLY A 81 -11.89 12.12 -1.03
CA GLY A 81 -11.65 13.38 -0.31
C GLY A 81 -10.53 13.35 0.71
N PHE A 82 -9.62 12.39 0.63
CA PHE A 82 -8.38 12.39 1.36
C PHE A 82 -7.20 12.13 0.43
N GLU A 83 -6.20 12.99 0.46
CA GLU A 83 -4.92 12.76 -0.20
C GLU A 83 -3.77 12.88 0.80
N ALA A 84 -2.77 12.05 0.63
CA ALA A 84 -1.50 12.11 1.34
C ALA A 84 -0.37 12.07 0.34
N SER A 85 0.69 12.85 0.57
CA SER A 85 1.86 12.83 -0.30
C SER A 85 3.16 12.81 0.48
N TYR A 86 4.15 12.19 -0.13
CA TYR A 86 5.55 12.28 0.23
C TYR A 86 6.27 13.09 -0.83
N GLN A 87 7.00 14.10 -0.42
CA GLN A 87 7.81 14.91 -1.30
C GLN A 87 9.27 14.91 -0.85
N TYR A 88 10.17 14.66 -1.79
CA TYR A 88 11.60 14.80 -1.63
C TYR A 88 12.07 16.03 -2.41
N THR A 89 12.69 16.97 -1.73
CA THR A 89 13.16 18.24 -2.30
C THR A 89 14.68 18.34 -2.23
N ASP A 90 15.33 18.50 -3.36
CA ASP A 90 16.73 18.88 -3.45
C ASP A 90 16.82 20.40 -3.58
N ILE A 91 17.50 21.06 -2.65
CA ILE A 91 17.67 22.52 -2.57
C ILE A 91 19.07 22.88 -3.04
N ASN A 92 19.20 23.21 -4.33
CA ASN A 92 20.50 23.32 -5.00
C ASN A 92 21.33 24.56 -4.59
N ASN A 93 20.79 25.54 -3.92
CA ASN A 93 21.48 26.74 -3.46
C ASN A 93 21.89 26.68 -1.98
N GLN A 94 21.73 25.51 -1.34
CA GLN A 94 22.12 25.29 0.06
C GLN A 94 22.95 24.02 0.16
N LEU A 95 24.07 24.06 0.89
CA LEU A 95 24.88 22.86 1.18
C LEU A 95 24.22 22.03 2.29
N TYR A 96 24.35 20.71 2.20
CA TYR A 96 23.88 19.78 3.23
C TYR A 96 24.56 20.05 4.58
N SER A 97 25.88 20.28 4.56
CA SER A 97 26.67 20.66 5.72
C SER A 97 27.69 21.73 5.34
N GLN A 98 28.02 22.60 6.28
CA GLN A 98 29.12 23.55 6.13
C GLN A 98 30.49 22.87 6.15
N PHE A 99 30.56 21.63 6.69
CA PHE A 99 31.78 20.85 6.74
C PHE A 99 31.93 20.01 5.46
N ILE A 100 32.76 20.50 4.53
CA ILE A 100 33.05 19.84 3.24
C ILE A 100 33.64 18.43 3.44
N THR A 101 34.37 18.20 4.52
CA THR A 101 34.92 16.87 4.86
C THR A 101 33.84 15.85 5.22
N PHE A 102 32.65 16.28 5.66
CA PHE A 102 31.55 15.43 6.03
C PHE A 102 30.65 15.08 4.83
N SER A 103 30.17 16.10 4.10
CA SER A 103 29.16 15.91 3.04
C SER A 103 29.64 16.34 1.64
N GLY A 104 30.89 16.79 1.50
CA GLY A 104 31.39 17.32 0.24
C GLY A 104 30.63 18.56 -0.22
N LYS A 105 30.32 18.62 -1.51
CA LYS A 105 29.52 19.71 -2.13
C LYS A 105 28.04 19.32 -2.29
N GLN A 106 27.56 18.38 -1.49
CA GLN A 106 26.19 17.91 -1.57
C GLN A 106 25.21 19.04 -1.22
N SER A 107 24.14 19.18 -2.02
CA SER A 107 23.04 20.10 -1.74
C SER A 107 22.17 19.61 -0.59
N PHE A 108 21.46 20.52 0.05
CA PHE A 108 20.53 20.20 1.14
C PHE A 108 19.33 19.39 0.62
N LYS A 109 18.94 18.38 1.38
CA LYS A 109 17.80 17.49 1.06
C LYS A 109 16.72 17.62 2.11
N ASP A 110 15.53 17.92 1.63
CA ASP A 110 14.33 18.02 2.45
C ASP A 110 13.34 16.90 2.15
N LYS A 111 12.63 16.46 3.16
CA LYS A 111 11.58 15.42 3.05
C LYS A 111 10.34 15.91 3.76
N SER A 112 9.24 15.98 3.03
CA SER A 112 7.96 16.42 3.56
C SER A 112 6.87 15.37 3.40
N PHE A 113 5.95 15.38 4.36
CA PHE A 113 4.67 14.68 4.29
C PHE A 113 3.55 15.70 4.34
N ASP A 114 2.65 15.59 3.37
CA ASP A 114 1.49 16.45 3.27
C ASP A 114 0.21 15.64 3.40
N ALA A 115 -0.84 16.25 3.92
CA ALA A 115 -2.18 15.67 3.97
C ALA A 115 -3.23 16.73 3.65
N LYS A 116 -4.27 16.34 2.92
CA LYS A 116 -5.41 17.22 2.61
C LYS A 116 -6.70 16.45 2.75
N PHE A 117 -7.70 17.09 3.37
CA PHE A 117 -9.01 16.53 3.67
C PHE A 117 -10.11 17.40 3.08
N ARG A 118 -11.05 16.79 2.37
CA ARG A 118 -12.26 17.47 1.91
C ARG A 118 -13.25 17.57 3.05
N LEU A 119 -13.64 18.80 3.37
CA LEU A 119 -14.66 19.09 4.37
C LEU A 119 -16.07 19.05 3.75
N PHE A 120 -16.22 19.67 2.57
CA PHE A 120 -17.48 19.74 1.85
C PHE A 120 -17.28 19.48 0.36
N LYS A 121 -18.19 18.71 -0.25
CA LYS A 121 -18.26 18.52 -1.70
C LYS A 121 -18.84 19.76 -2.36
N GLU A 122 -18.41 20.05 -3.57
CA GLU A 122 -19.03 21.09 -4.40
C GLU A 122 -20.49 20.74 -4.69
N THR A 123 -21.33 21.76 -4.60
CA THR A 123 -22.75 21.70 -5.01
C THR A 123 -23.01 22.80 -6.03
N GLU A 124 -24.22 22.93 -6.53
CA GLU A 124 -24.57 24.02 -7.43
C GLU A 124 -24.28 25.41 -6.82
N LYS A 125 -24.54 25.57 -5.52
CA LYS A 125 -24.43 26.86 -4.83
C LYS A 125 -23.13 27.02 -4.05
N LEU A 126 -22.58 25.92 -3.47
CA LEU A 126 -21.44 25.96 -2.58
C LEU A 126 -20.16 25.45 -3.25
N PRO A 127 -19.00 26.05 -2.96
CA PRO A 127 -17.71 25.51 -3.41
C PRO A 127 -17.35 24.21 -2.69
N GLN A 128 -16.47 23.43 -3.28
CA GLN A 128 -15.76 22.38 -2.55
C GLN A 128 -14.82 23.06 -1.56
N ILE A 129 -14.79 22.57 -0.31
CA ILE A 129 -13.92 23.09 0.75
C ILE A 129 -13.01 21.97 1.24
N ALA A 130 -11.73 22.29 1.40
CA ALA A 130 -10.74 21.41 1.94
C ALA A 130 -9.85 22.12 2.97
N VAL A 131 -9.29 21.33 3.89
CA VAL A 131 -8.23 21.72 4.82
C VAL A 131 -7.00 20.87 4.51
N GLY A 132 -5.83 21.48 4.57
CA GLY A 132 -4.60 20.76 4.31
C GLY A 132 -3.44 21.19 5.19
N PHE A 133 -2.49 20.29 5.30
CA PHE A 133 -1.28 20.40 6.07
C PHE A 133 -0.11 20.04 5.14
N ARG A 134 0.80 20.97 4.97
CA ARG A 134 2.00 20.81 4.17
C ARG A 134 3.19 20.64 5.10
N ASP A 135 4.04 19.66 4.83
CA ASP A 135 5.25 19.35 5.60
C ASP A 135 4.99 19.24 7.12
N PHE A 136 3.88 18.58 7.48
CA PHE A 136 3.45 18.47 8.86
C PHE A 136 4.19 17.38 9.65
N ALA A 137 4.86 16.47 8.97
CA ALA A 137 5.56 15.30 9.53
C ALA A 137 6.96 15.08 8.90
N GLY A 138 7.49 16.09 8.23
CA GLY A 138 8.83 16.12 7.65
C GLY A 138 9.81 16.95 8.47
N THR A 139 10.66 17.73 7.79
CA THR A 139 11.63 18.62 8.46
C THR A 139 10.98 19.89 9.01
N GLY A 140 9.78 20.24 8.54
CA GLY A 140 9.09 21.47 8.88
C GLY A 140 9.55 22.71 8.09
N LEU A 141 10.52 22.55 7.17
CA LEU A 141 11.06 23.67 6.37
C LEU A 141 9.98 24.37 5.55
N PHE A 142 9.02 23.60 5.00
CA PHE A 142 7.89 24.11 4.22
C PHE A 142 6.56 24.05 4.98
N SER A 143 6.61 23.93 6.31
CA SER A 143 5.43 23.73 7.16
C SER A 143 4.40 24.84 6.97
N SER A 144 3.19 24.43 6.61
CA SER A 144 2.05 25.32 6.35
C SER A 144 0.74 24.59 6.56
N GLU A 145 -0.27 25.32 6.98
CA GLU A 145 -1.65 24.87 7.02
C GLU A 145 -2.51 25.80 6.17
N TYR A 146 -3.61 25.27 5.63
CA TYR A 146 -4.49 26.07 4.81
C TYR A 146 -5.94 25.58 4.82
N PHE A 147 -6.85 26.51 4.63
CA PHE A 147 -8.21 26.26 4.17
C PHE A 147 -8.36 26.74 2.73
N VAL A 148 -9.00 25.95 1.89
CA VAL A 148 -9.15 26.29 0.48
C VAL A 148 -10.54 25.91 -0.02
N GLY A 149 -11.13 26.78 -0.81
CA GLY A 149 -12.37 26.59 -1.54
C GLY A 149 -12.12 26.61 -3.04
N SER A 150 -12.74 25.71 -3.80
CA SER A 150 -12.70 25.69 -5.27
C SER A 150 -14.11 25.56 -5.83
N LYS A 151 -14.42 26.38 -6.86
CA LYS A 151 -15.72 26.44 -7.52
C LYS A 151 -15.57 26.50 -9.02
N LYS A 152 -16.22 25.57 -9.72
CA LYS A 152 -16.18 25.51 -11.18
C LYS A 152 -17.35 26.24 -11.81
N PHE A 153 -17.05 27.09 -12.79
CA PHE A 153 -18.02 27.78 -13.65
C PHE A 153 -17.66 27.53 -15.12
N GLY A 154 -18.39 26.64 -15.75
CA GLY A 154 -18.09 26.27 -17.14
C GLY A 154 -16.68 25.68 -17.30
N SER A 155 -15.85 26.34 -18.10
CA SER A 155 -14.46 25.94 -18.36
C SER A 155 -13.45 26.52 -17.33
N ILE A 156 -13.90 27.31 -16.38
CA ILE A 156 -13.03 27.99 -15.41
C ILE A 156 -13.27 27.41 -14.02
N ASP A 157 -12.21 27.04 -13.35
CA ASP A 157 -12.22 26.59 -11.95
C ASP A 157 -11.51 27.63 -11.08
N PHE A 158 -12.26 28.29 -10.20
CA PHE A 158 -11.77 29.32 -9.29
C PHE A 158 -11.36 28.69 -7.97
N THR A 159 -10.25 29.16 -7.43
CA THR A 159 -9.74 28.74 -6.13
C THR A 159 -9.42 29.96 -5.27
N LEU A 160 -9.85 29.94 -4.02
CA LEU A 160 -9.53 30.93 -3.00
C LEU A 160 -9.26 30.23 -1.67
N GLY A 161 -8.22 30.66 -0.96
CA GLY A 161 -7.84 30.05 0.31
C GLY A 161 -7.14 31.03 1.26
N LEU A 162 -6.96 30.56 2.49
CA LEU A 162 -6.18 31.19 3.54
C LEU A 162 -5.08 30.23 3.99
N GLY A 163 -3.85 30.73 4.06
CA GLY A 163 -2.68 29.92 4.43
C GLY A 163 -1.94 30.54 5.63
N TRP A 164 -1.39 29.65 6.45
CA TRP A 164 -0.53 29.94 7.60
C TRP A 164 0.88 29.39 7.36
N GLY A 165 1.82 29.76 8.21
CA GLY A 165 3.21 29.31 8.10
C GLY A 165 3.90 29.84 6.86
N LYS A 166 4.58 28.97 6.08
CA LYS A 166 5.27 29.37 4.83
C LYS A 166 4.32 29.92 3.74
N MET A 167 3.04 29.62 3.82
CA MET A 167 2.04 30.21 2.92
C MET A 167 1.59 31.60 3.34
N SER A 168 2.14 32.19 4.40
CA SER A 168 1.81 33.51 4.87
C SER A 168 2.96 34.51 4.63
N HIS A 169 2.76 35.45 3.70
CA HIS A 169 3.67 36.58 3.44
C HIS A 169 3.04 37.91 3.79
N ASN A 170 1.73 37.98 3.96
CA ASN A 170 0.99 39.18 4.36
C ASN A 170 0.55 39.04 5.81
N ASN A 171 0.85 40.00 6.63
CA ASN A 171 0.57 39.99 8.05
C ASN A 171 -0.92 40.31 8.33
N LEU A 172 -1.83 39.44 7.91
CA LEU A 172 -3.22 39.51 8.35
C LEU A 172 -3.33 38.79 9.71
N ARG A 173 -3.95 39.46 10.66
CA ARG A 173 -4.16 38.91 11.99
C ARG A 173 -4.94 37.61 11.91
N ASN A 174 -4.48 36.60 12.64
CA ASN A 174 -5.11 35.30 12.70
C ASN A 174 -6.49 35.38 13.39
N PRO A 175 -7.59 34.95 12.76
CA PRO A 175 -8.90 35.00 13.40
C PRO A 175 -9.02 34.05 14.59
N PHE A 176 -8.22 33.00 14.67
CA PHE A 176 -8.21 32.06 15.80
C PHE A 176 -7.62 32.68 17.07
N SER A 177 -6.83 33.75 16.95
CA SER A 177 -6.33 34.51 18.11
C SER A 177 -7.43 35.16 18.95
N TYR A 178 -8.61 35.41 18.35
CA TYR A 178 -9.78 35.87 19.12
C TYR A 178 -10.40 34.78 20.02
N ILE A 179 -10.05 33.51 19.76
CA ILE A 179 -10.53 32.35 20.52
C ILE A 179 -9.50 31.95 21.60
N ASN A 180 -8.21 32.03 21.25
CA ASN A 180 -7.12 31.68 22.17
C ASN A 180 -5.82 32.37 21.71
N ASP A 181 -5.16 33.06 22.63
CA ASP A 181 -3.91 33.79 22.39
C ASP A 181 -2.75 32.90 21.94
N SER A 182 -2.86 31.58 22.16
CA SER A 182 -1.87 30.62 21.66
C SER A 182 -1.77 30.55 20.12
N PHE A 183 -2.74 31.12 19.41
CA PHE A 183 -2.73 31.27 17.95
C PHE A 183 -2.10 32.57 17.46
N ASP A 184 -1.77 33.53 18.33
CA ASP A 184 -1.18 34.83 17.93
C ASP A 184 0.22 34.64 17.34
N THR A 185 1.00 33.74 17.90
CA THR A 185 2.40 33.52 17.48
C THR A 185 2.64 32.09 17.07
N ARG A 186 3.34 31.91 15.95
CA ARG A 186 3.84 30.60 15.54
C ARG A 186 5.18 30.35 16.21
N SER A 187 5.27 29.29 17.04
CA SER A 187 6.57 28.85 17.54
C SER A 187 7.38 28.32 16.35
N ILE A 188 8.43 29.07 16.01
CA ILE A 188 9.41 28.62 15.02
C ILE A 188 10.23 27.54 15.70
N VAL A 189 10.05 26.30 15.29
CA VAL A 189 10.86 25.18 15.74
C VAL A 189 12.12 25.15 14.87
N GLU A 190 12.91 26.24 14.92
CA GLU A 190 14.23 26.27 14.29
C GLU A 190 15.18 25.37 15.07
N GLY A 191 15.78 24.38 14.39
CA GLY A 191 16.84 23.55 14.95
C GLY A 191 16.39 22.32 15.75
N THR A 192 15.12 21.98 15.77
CA THR A 192 14.70 20.65 16.23
C THR A 192 14.93 19.60 15.16
N LYS A 193 15.22 18.40 15.60
CA LYS A 193 15.40 17.23 14.72
C LYS A 193 14.13 17.05 13.89
N GLY A 194 14.25 17.02 12.56
CA GLY A 194 13.13 16.91 11.62
C GLY A 194 12.16 15.79 11.97
N GLY A 195 10.89 15.96 11.61
CA GLY A 195 9.83 14.97 11.81
C GLY A 195 9.05 15.07 13.12
N GLU A 196 9.22 16.15 13.89
CA GLU A 196 8.40 16.42 15.07
C GLU A 196 7.02 16.97 14.66
N PHE A 197 5.95 16.38 15.24
CA PHE A 197 4.62 16.98 15.16
C PHE A 197 4.49 18.17 16.13
N SER A 198 4.50 19.37 15.58
CA SER A 198 4.28 20.58 16.35
C SER A 198 2.79 20.95 16.37
N PHE A 199 1.94 20.14 17.02
CA PHE A 199 0.51 20.42 17.12
C PHE A 199 0.17 21.82 17.67
N GLY A 200 1.07 22.40 18.47
CA GLY A 200 0.92 23.75 19.03
C GLY A 200 1.13 24.87 18.01
N SER A 201 1.79 24.61 16.87
CA SER A 201 2.05 25.58 15.82
C SER A 201 1.00 25.57 14.71
N PHE A 202 0.09 24.59 14.68
CA PHE A 202 -0.90 24.48 13.62
C PHE A 202 -1.89 25.66 13.67
N PHE A 203 -2.10 26.29 12.49
CA PHE A 203 -2.94 27.47 12.31
C PHE A 203 -2.57 28.65 13.23
N SER A 204 -1.30 28.75 13.62
CA SER A 204 -0.77 29.81 14.49
C SER A 204 0.04 30.84 13.68
N GLY A 205 0.13 32.06 14.21
CA GLY A 205 0.76 33.19 13.56
C GLY A 205 -0.10 33.85 12.49
N ASP A 206 0.46 34.79 11.78
CA ASP A 206 -0.22 35.55 10.73
C ASP A 206 -0.68 34.64 9.58
N MET A 207 -1.72 35.07 8.88
CA MET A 207 -2.25 34.38 7.70
C MET A 207 -2.16 35.24 6.44
N SER A 208 -2.26 34.60 5.28
CA SER A 208 -2.35 35.26 3.99
C SER A 208 -3.41 34.64 3.09
N PRO A 209 -4.14 35.47 2.31
CA PRO A 209 -4.97 34.97 1.24
C PRO A 209 -4.11 34.48 0.08
N PHE A 210 -4.54 33.38 -0.56
CA PHE A 210 -4.00 32.91 -1.83
C PHE A 210 -5.14 32.48 -2.75
N GLY A 211 -4.87 32.32 -4.03
CA GLY A 211 -5.88 31.82 -4.95
C GLY A 211 -5.47 31.92 -6.39
N GLY A 212 -6.43 31.65 -7.26
CA GLY A 212 -6.21 31.69 -8.70
C GLY A 212 -7.32 31.01 -9.48
N LEU A 213 -7.03 30.73 -10.71
CA LEU A 213 -7.98 30.08 -11.63
C LEU A 213 -7.26 29.11 -12.56
N GLU A 214 -7.97 28.08 -12.94
CA GLU A 214 -7.60 27.11 -13.96
C GLU A 214 -8.61 27.19 -15.10
N ILE A 215 -8.15 27.47 -16.32
CA ILE A 215 -8.96 27.56 -17.51
C ILE A 215 -8.76 26.32 -18.34
N TYR A 216 -9.80 25.57 -18.55
CA TYR A 216 -9.82 24.39 -19.41
C TYR A 216 -9.97 24.75 -20.89
N LEU A 217 -9.08 24.19 -21.70
CA LEU A 217 -9.00 24.42 -23.15
C LEU A 217 -9.35 23.15 -23.93
N PRO A 218 -10.64 22.88 -24.18
CA PRO A 218 -11.07 21.60 -24.76
C PRO A 218 -10.50 21.36 -26.15
N TYR A 219 -10.32 22.43 -26.94
CA TYR A 219 -9.79 22.37 -28.31
C TYR A 219 -8.27 22.11 -28.37
N MET A 220 -7.57 22.17 -27.23
CA MET A 220 -6.14 21.91 -27.09
C MET A 220 -5.90 20.61 -26.32
N ASN A 221 -6.56 19.53 -26.69
CA ASN A 221 -6.45 18.21 -26.06
C ASN A 221 -6.77 18.23 -24.56
N GLY A 222 -7.64 19.17 -24.09
CA GLY A 222 -7.94 19.32 -22.66
C GLY A 222 -6.82 19.96 -21.84
N SER A 223 -5.94 20.71 -22.49
CA SER A 223 -4.91 21.51 -21.82
C SER A 223 -5.52 22.54 -20.89
N ARG A 224 -4.73 23.04 -19.97
CA ARG A 224 -5.17 23.97 -18.93
C ARG A 224 -4.20 25.13 -18.78
N LEU A 225 -4.73 26.33 -18.73
CA LEU A 225 -4.00 27.52 -18.35
C LEU A 225 -4.26 27.80 -16.87
N LYS A 226 -3.21 28.03 -16.10
CA LYS A 226 -3.26 28.33 -14.67
C LYS A 226 -2.74 29.74 -14.42
N ILE A 227 -3.46 30.51 -13.65
CA ILE A 227 -3.06 31.84 -13.19
C ILE A 227 -3.30 31.86 -11.68
N GLU A 228 -2.28 32.24 -10.90
CA GLU A 228 -2.39 32.27 -9.45
C GLU A 228 -1.76 33.49 -8.82
N TYR A 229 -2.28 33.90 -7.68
CA TYR A 229 -1.65 34.78 -6.72
C TYR A 229 -0.94 33.95 -5.67
N ASP A 230 0.37 34.07 -5.61
CA ASP A 230 1.27 33.27 -4.76
C ASP A 230 1.63 34.07 -3.51
N SER A 231 1.18 33.58 -2.36
CA SER A 231 1.42 34.17 -1.05
C SER A 231 2.54 33.53 -0.25
N VAL A 232 3.29 32.59 -0.86
CA VAL A 232 4.42 31.92 -0.20
C VAL A 232 5.50 32.89 0.20
N ASN A 233 5.99 32.76 1.42
CA ASN A 233 7.11 33.58 1.93
C ASN A 233 8.44 32.91 1.56
N TYR A 234 9.00 33.32 0.43
CA TYR A 234 10.27 32.82 -0.07
C TYR A 234 11.50 33.44 0.61
N SER A 235 11.35 34.53 1.35
CA SER A 235 12.48 35.25 1.97
C SER A 235 13.19 34.42 3.06
N THR A 236 12.51 33.42 3.60
CA THR A 236 13.05 32.49 4.61
C THR A 236 13.49 31.16 4.04
N GLU A 237 13.51 31.01 2.72
CA GLU A 237 13.88 29.79 2.03
C GLU A 237 15.26 29.90 1.40
N GLY A 238 16.18 28.97 1.79
CA GLY A 238 17.49 28.80 1.18
C GLY A 238 18.56 29.84 1.59
N PHE A 239 19.80 29.57 1.21
CA PHE A 239 20.93 30.49 1.33
C PHE A 239 21.73 30.47 -0.01
N PRO A 240 21.66 31.55 -0.80
CA PRO A 240 20.95 32.82 -0.60
C PRO A 240 19.42 32.67 -0.64
N PRO A 241 18.67 33.63 -0.01
CA PRO A 241 17.21 33.60 -0.03
C PRO A 241 16.65 33.59 -1.44
N VAL A 242 15.49 32.93 -1.60
CA VAL A 242 14.80 32.86 -2.90
C VAL A 242 14.07 34.21 -3.13
N ILE A 243 14.31 34.86 -4.26
CA ILE A 243 13.73 36.14 -4.61
C ILE A 243 12.39 35.92 -5.34
N GLN A 244 11.37 36.66 -4.95
CA GLN A 244 10.09 36.77 -5.63
C GLN A 244 9.88 38.20 -6.14
N ASP A 245 10.04 38.42 -7.46
CA ASP A 245 9.84 39.74 -8.08
C ASP A 245 8.36 40.04 -8.29
N LYS A 246 7.54 39.00 -8.53
CA LYS A 246 6.07 39.14 -8.73
C LYS A 246 5.33 38.03 -8.03
N LYS A 247 4.15 38.35 -7.49
CA LYS A 247 3.26 37.40 -6.83
C LYS A 247 2.27 36.69 -7.79
N ILE A 248 2.27 37.07 -9.07
CA ILE A 248 1.42 36.40 -10.08
C ILE A 248 2.26 35.39 -10.82
N ASN A 249 1.79 34.16 -10.81
CA ASN A 249 2.37 33.03 -11.55
C ASN A 249 1.42 32.62 -12.68
N ILE A 250 1.99 32.21 -13.81
CA ILE A 250 1.24 31.72 -14.97
C ILE A 250 1.83 30.38 -15.38
N GLY A 251 0.99 29.39 -15.67
CA GLY A 251 1.43 28.07 -16.09
C GLY A 251 0.46 27.37 -17.02
N PHE A 252 0.98 26.34 -17.65
CA PHE A 252 0.28 25.55 -18.62
C PHE A 252 0.46 24.06 -18.32
N VAL A 253 -0.63 23.28 -18.41
CA VAL A 253 -0.63 21.83 -18.26
C VAL A 253 -1.13 21.19 -19.55
N TYR A 254 -0.34 20.30 -20.11
CA TYR A 254 -0.66 19.54 -21.32
C TYR A 254 -0.84 18.04 -21.00
N PRO A 255 -2.04 17.48 -21.15
CA PRO A 255 -2.27 16.04 -20.98
C PRO A 255 -1.80 15.29 -22.24
N VAL A 256 -0.64 14.64 -22.15
CA VAL A 256 -0.11 13.77 -23.22
C VAL A 256 -0.99 12.53 -23.38
N SER A 257 -1.49 12.02 -22.27
CA SER A 257 -2.42 10.90 -22.21
C SER A 257 -3.33 11.04 -20.96
N LYS A 258 -4.27 10.11 -20.77
CA LYS A 258 -5.08 10.05 -19.54
C LYS A 258 -4.24 9.91 -18.27
N ARG A 259 -2.99 9.45 -18.38
CA ARG A 259 -2.10 9.19 -17.22
C ARG A 259 -0.93 10.16 -17.12
N LEU A 260 -0.44 10.69 -18.24
CA LEU A 260 0.75 11.54 -18.30
C LEU A 260 0.37 12.99 -18.61
N GLN A 261 0.73 13.88 -17.70
CA GLN A 261 0.58 15.32 -17.87
C GLN A 261 1.96 15.98 -17.81
N LEU A 262 2.22 16.90 -18.73
CA LEU A 262 3.37 17.80 -18.70
C LEU A 262 2.92 19.16 -18.20
N LYS A 263 3.77 19.85 -17.44
CA LYS A 263 3.51 21.21 -17.00
C LYS A 263 4.73 22.09 -17.22
N ALA A 264 4.45 23.36 -17.55
CA ALA A 264 5.45 24.41 -17.61
C ALA A 264 4.83 25.72 -17.10
N GLY A 265 5.64 26.62 -16.56
CA GLY A 265 5.13 27.90 -16.07
C GLY A 265 6.24 28.90 -15.82
N PHE A 266 5.81 30.15 -15.63
CA PHE A 266 6.63 31.25 -15.21
C PHE A 266 6.14 31.73 -13.83
N ILE A 267 7.00 31.62 -12.85
CA ILE A 267 6.66 31.82 -11.44
C ILE A 267 7.60 32.87 -10.81
N ARG A 268 7.14 33.48 -9.73
CA ARG A 268 7.88 34.50 -8.97
C ARG A 268 8.34 35.70 -9.78
N GLY A 269 7.94 35.80 -11.06
CA GLY A 269 8.37 36.88 -11.97
C GLY A 269 9.79 36.69 -12.55
N ASN A 270 10.52 35.65 -12.19
CA ASN A 270 11.93 35.46 -12.56
C ASN A 270 12.31 33.99 -12.84
N THR A 271 11.40 33.01 -12.64
CA THR A 271 11.75 31.61 -12.69
C THR A 271 10.84 30.82 -13.64
N ILE A 272 11.43 30.03 -14.54
CA ILE A 272 10.72 29.04 -15.33
C ILE A 272 10.66 27.76 -14.51
N ASN A 273 9.48 27.15 -14.41
CA ASN A 273 9.31 25.81 -13.89
C ASN A 273 8.83 24.86 -14.98
N PHE A 274 9.21 23.60 -14.86
CA PHE A 274 8.69 22.52 -15.70
C PHE A 274 8.66 21.22 -14.91
N GLY A 275 7.79 20.31 -15.34
CA GLY A 275 7.63 19.03 -14.70
C GLY A 275 6.64 18.12 -15.41
N PHE A 276 6.47 16.94 -14.84
CA PHE A 276 5.45 16.01 -15.30
C PHE A 276 4.81 15.32 -14.10
N SER A 277 3.63 14.76 -14.33
CA SER A 277 2.98 13.82 -13.41
C SER A 277 2.44 12.62 -14.17
N TYR A 278 2.60 11.44 -13.56
CA TYR A 278 2.05 10.18 -14.05
C TYR A 278 1.10 9.61 -13.01
N SER A 279 -0.15 9.41 -13.37
CA SER A 279 -1.22 8.95 -12.48
C SER A 279 -1.78 7.59 -12.91
N GLY A 280 -2.15 6.77 -11.93
CA GLY A 280 -2.87 5.53 -12.15
C GLY A 280 -3.94 5.32 -11.08
N ASN A 281 -5.15 4.96 -11.48
CA ASN A 281 -6.21 4.61 -10.54
C ASN A 281 -6.30 3.10 -10.38
N TYR A 282 -6.26 2.64 -9.14
CA TYR A 282 -6.26 1.23 -8.75
C TYR A 282 -7.52 0.83 -7.96
N ALA A 283 -8.54 1.70 -7.88
CA ALA A 283 -9.75 1.41 -7.13
C ALA A 283 -10.63 0.34 -7.78
N SER A 284 -10.73 0.36 -9.11
CA SER A 284 -11.56 -0.57 -9.88
C SER A 284 -10.82 -1.84 -10.26
N LYS A 285 -11.57 -2.86 -10.68
CA LYS A 285 -11.01 -4.07 -11.29
C LYS A 285 -10.57 -3.88 -12.74
N ASP A 286 -10.92 -2.73 -13.36
CA ASP A 286 -10.56 -2.47 -14.74
C ASP A 286 -9.03 -2.42 -14.86
N PRO A 287 -8.43 -3.41 -15.50
CA PRO A 287 -6.98 -3.50 -15.57
C PRO A 287 -6.42 -2.42 -16.49
N PHE A 288 -5.22 -1.92 -16.18
CA PHE A 288 -4.49 -1.06 -17.10
C PHE A 288 -4.23 -1.73 -18.45
N ILE A 289 -4.05 -3.06 -18.41
CA ILE A 289 -3.88 -3.92 -19.57
C ILE A 289 -5.03 -4.92 -19.55
N PRO A 290 -5.85 -4.99 -20.61
CA PRO A 290 -6.94 -5.97 -20.68
C PRO A 290 -6.44 -7.39 -20.47
N LYS A 291 -7.16 -8.16 -19.67
CA LYS A 291 -6.82 -9.57 -19.43
C LYS A 291 -7.08 -10.41 -20.66
N ASN A 292 -6.12 -11.26 -20.99
CA ASN A 292 -6.21 -12.27 -22.04
C ASN A 292 -5.74 -13.62 -21.47
N ASP A 293 -6.41 -14.06 -20.43
CA ASP A 293 -6.14 -15.33 -19.74
C ASP A 293 -7.46 -16.08 -19.57
N PRO A 294 -8.04 -16.54 -20.70
CA PRO A 294 -9.33 -17.20 -20.69
C PRO A 294 -9.24 -18.55 -19.96
N TYR A 295 -10.37 -18.98 -19.47
CA TYR A 295 -10.57 -20.35 -19.01
C TYR A 295 -10.21 -21.35 -20.12
N LYS A 296 -9.48 -22.40 -19.76
CA LYS A 296 -9.14 -23.50 -20.67
C LYS A 296 -10.27 -24.55 -20.65
N PRO A 297 -11.07 -24.64 -21.70
CA PRO A 297 -12.19 -25.59 -21.77
C PRO A 297 -11.69 -27.02 -21.82
N VAL A 298 -12.51 -27.94 -21.38
CA VAL A 298 -12.24 -29.38 -21.49
C VAL A 298 -12.42 -29.81 -22.95
N PRO A 299 -11.33 -30.22 -23.65
CA PRO A 299 -11.48 -30.74 -25.02
C PRO A 299 -12.06 -32.15 -24.93
N PHE A 300 -13.19 -32.39 -25.57
CA PHE A 300 -13.87 -33.68 -25.63
C PHE A 300 -14.20 -34.25 -24.24
N PRO A 301 -15.16 -33.64 -23.50
CA PRO A 301 -15.53 -34.18 -22.20
C PRO A 301 -16.03 -35.65 -22.38
N GLU A 302 -15.31 -36.59 -21.80
CA GLU A 302 -15.83 -37.93 -21.63
C GLU A 302 -16.96 -37.83 -20.60
N ILE A 303 -18.21 -37.77 -21.09
CA ILE A 303 -19.38 -37.66 -20.24
C ILE A 303 -19.58 -38.99 -19.53
N VAL A 304 -19.26 -39.04 -18.27
CA VAL A 304 -19.65 -40.14 -17.39
C VAL A 304 -21.17 -40.03 -17.19
N LYS A 305 -21.93 -41.01 -17.72
CA LYS A 305 -23.41 -40.93 -17.69
C LYS A 305 -23.98 -41.32 -16.32
N ASP A 306 -23.38 -42.28 -15.65
CA ASP A 306 -23.78 -42.76 -14.32
C ASP A 306 -22.54 -42.93 -13.43
N ILE A 307 -22.69 -42.64 -12.13
CA ILE A 307 -21.57 -42.77 -11.19
C ILE A 307 -21.58 -44.18 -10.56
N ASN A 308 -20.81 -45.09 -11.14
CA ASN A 308 -20.42 -46.34 -10.50
C ASN A 308 -18.93 -46.28 -10.08
N SER A 309 -18.39 -47.30 -9.45
CA SER A 309 -17.02 -47.31 -8.92
C SER A 309 -15.92 -47.09 -9.98
N GLN A 310 -16.14 -47.51 -11.22
CA GLN A 310 -15.19 -47.29 -12.32
C GLN A 310 -15.31 -45.85 -12.85
N ASP A 311 -16.52 -45.32 -12.91
CA ASP A 311 -16.80 -43.98 -13.39
C ASP A 311 -16.33 -42.94 -12.41
N LYS A 312 -16.38 -43.17 -11.08
CA LYS A 312 -15.74 -42.33 -10.07
C LYS A 312 -14.22 -42.14 -10.34
N SER A 313 -13.52 -43.24 -10.64
CA SER A 313 -12.08 -43.15 -10.95
C SER A 313 -11.80 -42.34 -12.20
N LEU A 314 -12.63 -42.44 -13.23
CA LEU A 314 -12.49 -41.64 -14.44
C LEU A 314 -12.77 -40.17 -14.17
N LEU A 315 -13.85 -39.86 -13.42
CA LEU A 315 -14.20 -38.51 -13.02
C LEU A 315 -13.04 -37.83 -12.26
N TYR A 316 -12.46 -38.53 -11.29
CA TYR A 316 -11.37 -37.99 -10.49
C TYR A 316 -10.07 -37.78 -11.30
N LYS A 317 -9.73 -38.69 -12.20
CA LYS A 317 -8.59 -38.54 -13.13
C LYS A 317 -8.79 -37.35 -14.06
N SER A 318 -9.99 -37.17 -14.58
CA SER A 318 -10.36 -36.03 -15.41
C SER A 318 -10.29 -34.70 -14.61
N ALA A 319 -10.77 -34.71 -13.37
CA ALA A 319 -10.68 -33.58 -12.48
C ALA A 319 -9.22 -33.16 -12.20
N ILE A 320 -8.33 -34.13 -11.86
CA ILE A 320 -6.90 -33.87 -11.67
C ILE A 320 -6.31 -33.20 -12.90
N LYS A 321 -6.53 -33.75 -14.09
CA LYS A 321 -5.96 -33.27 -15.34
C LYS A 321 -6.44 -31.85 -15.69
N TYR A 322 -7.75 -31.67 -15.82
CA TYR A 322 -8.31 -30.43 -16.36
C TYR A 322 -8.33 -29.27 -15.35
N LEU A 323 -8.39 -29.55 -14.05
CA LEU A 323 -8.15 -28.54 -13.02
C LEU A 323 -6.70 -28.05 -13.07
N ALA A 324 -5.72 -28.98 -13.21
CA ALA A 324 -4.31 -28.61 -13.31
C ALA A 324 -3.99 -27.77 -14.57
N GLU A 325 -4.66 -28.00 -15.69
CA GLU A 325 -4.54 -27.16 -16.89
C GLU A 325 -4.99 -25.71 -16.65
N ASN A 326 -5.92 -25.51 -15.70
CA ASN A 326 -6.36 -24.19 -15.23
C ASN A 326 -5.59 -23.69 -14.00
N GLU A 327 -4.45 -24.34 -13.67
CA GLU A 327 -3.58 -24.01 -12.53
C GLU A 327 -4.29 -24.11 -11.17
N ILE A 328 -5.24 -25.06 -11.08
CA ILE A 328 -5.96 -25.47 -9.87
C ILE A 328 -5.55 -26.92 -9.57
N PHE A 329 -4.94 -27.15 -8.42
CA PHE A 329 -4.32 -28.43 -8.07
C PHE A 329 -5.19 -29.19 -7.09
N LEU A 330 -5.80 -30.28 -7.56
CA LEU A 330 -6.64 -31.13 -6.76
C LEU A 330 -5.84 -31.81 -5.65
N GLN A 331 -6.30 -31.71 -4.41
CA GLN A 331 -5.68 -32.32 -3.22
C GLN A 331 -6.47 -33.50 -2.68
N ALA A 332 -7.78 -33.49 -2.82
CA ALA A 332 -8.67 -34.59 -2.49
C ALA A 332 -10.01 -34.40 -3.18
N ALA A 333 -10.74 -35.50 -3.40
CA ALA A 333 -12.11 -35.45 -3.91
C ALA A 333 -12.95 -36.59 -3.34
N ASP A 334 -14.21 -36.28 -3.14
CA ASP A 334 -15.23 -37.23 -2.66
C ASP A 334 -16.57 -36.98 -3.32
N TYR A 335 -17.38 -38.02 -3.49
CA TYR A 335 -18.74 -37.88 -3.99
C TYR A 335 -19.74 -38.44 -2.98
N ASP A 336 -20.49 -37.53 -2.39
CA ASP A 336 -21.63 -37.82 -1.51
C ASP A 336 -22.87 -38.16 -2.36
N GLU A 337 -23.26 -39.44 -2.36
CA GLU A 337 -24.41 -39.95 -3.13
C GLU A 337 -25.75 -39.42 -2.58
N ASP A 338 -25.86 -39.25 -1.27
CA ASP A 338 -27.11 -38.82 -0.62
C ASP A 338 -27.45 -37.37 -0.96
N SER A 339 -26.47 -36.50 -0.87
CA SER A 339 -26.63 -35.06 -1.20
C SER A 339 -26.39 -34.74 -2.68
N LYS A 340 -25.96 -35.72 -3.48
CA LYS A 340 -25.53 -35.55 -4.88
C LYS A 340 -24.48 -34.43 -5.03
N THR A 341 -23.54 -34.37 -4.10
CA THR A 341 -22.53 -33.34 -4.02
C THR A 341 -21.16 -33.90 -4.35
N LEU A 342 -20.49 -33.32 -5.34
CA LEU A 342 -19.07 -33.55 -5.59
C LEU A 342 -18.25 -32.58 -4.75
N GLU A 343 -17.50 -33.11 -3.80
CA GLU A 343 -16.62 -32.36 -2.94
C GLU A 343 -15.17 -32.42 -3.47
N VAL A 344 -14.53 -31.25 -3.57
CA VAL A 344 -13.18 -31.09 -4.13
C VAL A 344 -12.36 -30.18 -3.24
N ALA A 345 -11.27 -30.69 -2.71
CA ALA A 345 -10.27 -29.91 -2.03
C ALA A 345 -9.12 -29.55 -2.99
N TYR A 346 -8.77 -28.26 -3.07
CA TYR A 346 -7.78 -27.78 -4.04
C TYR A 346 -6.90 -26.66 -3.48
N SER A 347 -5.70 -26.54 -4.05
CA SER A 347 -4.81 -25.40 -3.90
C SER A 347 -4.63 -24.69 -5.23
N GLN A 348 -4.20 -23.42 -5.21
CA GLN A 348 -3.90 -22.62 -6.39
C GLN A 348 -2.90 -21.50 -6.08
N ASN A 349 -2.14 -21.04 -7.08
CA ASN A 349 -1.15 -19.99 -6.95
C ASN A 349 -1.25 -18.89 -8.03
N LYS A 350 -2.31 -18.93 -8.84
CA LYS A 350 -2.49 -18.01 -9.97
C LYS A 350 -3.37 -16.83 -9.68
N HIS A 351 -4.46 -17.01 -8.94
CA HIS A 351 -5.48 -16.00 -8.76
C HIS A 351 -5.38 -15.31 -7.39
N ILE A 352 -5.38 -13.98 -7.38
CA ILE A 352 -5.53 -13.19 -6.14
C ILE A 352 -6.90 -13.44 -5.52
N SER A 353 -7.93 -13.54 -6.36
CA SER A 353 -9.29 -13.86 -5.95
C SER A 353 -9.50 -15.37 -5.83
N TYR A 354 -9.73 -15.84 -4.61
CA TYR A 354 -10.10 -17.24 -4.36
C TYR A 354 -11.46 -17.60 -4.99
N VAL A 355 -12.34 -16.62 -5.14
CA VAL A 355 -13.65 -16.80 -5.77
C VAL A 355 -13.49 -17.07 -7.27
N ARG A 356 -12.56 -16.38 -7.95
CA ARG A 356 -12.24 -16.64 -9.36
C ARG A 356 -11.70 -18.06 -9.55
N ALA A 357 -10.78 -18.50 -8.69
CA ALA A 357 -10.28 -19.86 -8.72
C ALA A 357 -11.41 -20.88 -8.56
N ALA A 358 -12.32 -20.64 -7.61
CA ALA A 358 -13.51 -21.47 -7.41
C ALA A 358 -14.42 -21.50 -8.65
N GLY A 359 -14.67 -20.35 -9.27
CA GLY A 359 -15.48 -20.25 -10.50
C GLY A 359 -14.90 -21.05 -11.65
N ARG A 360 -13.58 -21.00 -11.86
CA ARG A 360 -12.88 -21.82 -12.85
C ARG A 360 -12.94 -23.31 -12.52
N ALA A 361 -12.80 -23.67 -11.23
CA ALA A 361 -12.97 -25.04 -10.81
C ALA A 361 -14.38 -25.57 -11.12
N VAL A 362 -15.43 -24.78 -10.81
CA VAL A 362 -16.83 -25.15 -11.13
C VAL A 362 -17.02 -25.37 -12.62
N ARG A 363 -16.43 -24.54 -13.49
CA ARG A 363 -16.55 -24.72 -14.94
C ARG A 363 -15.97 -26.06 -15.39
N VAL A 364 -14.78 -26.41 -14.92
CA VAL A 364 -14.15 -27.70 -15.23
C VAL A 364 -15.03 -28.85 -14.72
N LEU A 365 -15.44 -28.76 -13.45
CA LEU A 365 -16.25 -29.81 -12.82
C LEU A 365 -17.62 -29.98 -13.50
N ASP A 366 -18.26 -28.89 -13.95
CA ASP A 366 -19.53 -28.93 -14.68
C ASP A 366 -19.39 -29.67 -16.03
N GLU A 367 -18.27 -29.47 -16.73
CA GLU A 367 -18.02 -30.10 -18.04
C GLU A 367 -17.68 -31.60 -17.95
N ILE A 368 -17.03 -32.05 -16.86
CA ILE A 368 -16.64 -33.44 -16.69
C ILE A 368 -17.62 -34.29 -15.87
N SER A 369 -18.54 -33.65 -15.15
CA SER A 369 -19.43 -34.32 -14.18
C SER A 369 -20.69 -34.85 -14.83
N PRO A 370 -21.17 -36.05 -14.42
CA PRO A 370 -22.47 -36.60 -14.85
C PRO A 370 -23.63 -35.71 -14.41
N TYR A 371 -24.76 -35.85 -15.09
CA TYR A 371 -25.97 -35.03 -14.82
C TYR A 371 -26.55 -35.25 -13.41
N GLY A 372 -26.26 -36.38 -12.77
CA GLY A 372 -26.71 -36.68 -11.40
C GLY A 372 -26.11 -35.78 -10.32
N ILE A 373 -24.96 -35.16 -10.55
CA ILE A 373 -24.34 -34.22 -9.60
C ILE A 373 -25.09 -32.90 -9.61
N SER A 374 -25.62 -32.50 -8.46
CA SER A 374 -26.44 -31.28 -8.28
C SER A 374 -25.69 -30.13 -7.64
N HIS A 375 -24.64 -30.41 -6.86
CA HIS A 375 -23.86 -29.44 -6.13
C HIS A 375 -22.34 -29.71 -6.25
N PHE A 376 -21.56 -28.62 -6.19
CA PHE A 376 -20.10 -28.67 -6.05
C PHE A 376 -19.73 -28.03 -4.72
N ARG A 377 -19.02 -28.77 -3.87
CA ARG A 377 -18.39 -28.24 -2.66
C ARG A 377 -16.92 -28.05 -2.91
N LEU A 378 -16.47 -26.80 -2.84
CA LEU A 378 -15.12 -26.39 -3.17
C LEU A 378 -14.38 -25.98 -1.91
N ASN A 379 -13.43 -26.79 -1.47
CA ASN A 379 -12.63 -26.61 -0.28
C ASN A 379 -11.27 -26.06 -0.67
N SER A 380 -11.01 -24.82 -0.34
CA SER A 380 -9.75 -24.14 -0.68
C SER A 380 -8.71 -24.39 0.39
N LEU A 381 -7.49 -24.70 -0.04
CA LEU A 381 -6.30 -24.91 0.79
C LEU A 381 -5.22 -23.89 0.45
N ASN A 382 -4.47 -23.45 1.46
CA ASN A 382 -3.25 -22.67 1.30
C ASN A 382 -2.25 -23.07 2.39
N ALA A 383 -1.01 -23.36 1.99
CA ALA A 383 0.04 -23.87 2.89
C ALA A 383 -0.43 -25.08 3.72
N ASP A 384 -1.17 -25.99 3.09
CA ASP A 384 -1.80 -27.18 3.69
C ASP A 384 -2.81 -26.86 4.83
N MET A 385 -3.25 -25.63 4.93
CA MET A 385 -4.30 -25.20 5.87
C MET A 385 -5.61 -24.96 5.12
N GLY A 386 -6.73 -25.48 5.64
CA GLY A 386 -8.05 -25.21 5.14
C GLY A 386 -8.40 -23.73 5.30
N GLN A 387 -8.90 -23.13 4.24
CA GLN A 387 -9.24 -21.72 4.21
C GLN A 387 -10.76 -21.52 4.32
N HIS A 388 -11.49 -21.97 3.31
CA HIS A 388 -12.95 -21.89 3.26
C HIS A 388 -13.53 -23.01 2.40
N SER A 389 -14.81 -23.26 2.59
CA SER A 389 -15.64 -24.13 1.79
C SER A 389 -16.75 -23.33 1.11
N LEU A 390 -16.94 -23.52 -0.20
CA LEU A 390 -18.01 -22.93 -0.99
C LEU A 390 -18.92 -24.04 -1.52
N LEU A 391 -20.22 -23.98 -1.19
CA LEU A 391 -21.22 -24.87 -1.77
C LEU A 391 -21.94 -24.15 -2.92
N ILE A 392 -21.81 -24.67 -4.13
CA ILE A 392 -22.35 -24.06 -5.34
C ILE A 392 -23.36 -25.00 -5.99
N SER A 393 -24.61 -24.54 -6.14
CA SER A 393 -25.62 -25.27 -6.88
C SER A 393 -25.31 -25.21 -8.38
N ARG A 394 -25.16 -26.39 -9.01
CA ARG A 394 -24.90 -26.54 -10.45
C ARG A 394 -25.97 -25.89 -11.30
N GLU A 395 -27.25 -26.08 -10.95
CA GLU A 395 -28.38 -25.50 -11.66
C GLU A 395 -28.34 -23.96 -11.64
N LYS A 396 -28.16 -23.36 -10.44
CA LYS A 396 -28.07 -21.90 -10.31
C LYS A 396 -26.88 -21.32 -11.06
N TYR A 397 -25.73 -21.99 -10.98
CA TYR A 397 -24.52 -21.59 -11.69
C TYR A 397 -24.73 -21.58 -13.21
N ASN A 398 -25.32 -22.66 -13.77
CA ASN A 398 -25.57 -22.77 -15.20
C ASN A 398 -26.63 -21.80 -15.72
N ARG A 399 -27.67 -21.52 -14.93
CA ARG A 399 -28.67 -20.49 -15.28
C ARG A 399 -28.03 -19.12 -15.41
N TYR A 400 -27.12 -18.79 -14.50
CA TYR A 400 -26.39 -17.52 -14.59
C TYR A 400 -25.38 -17.48 -15.72
N LYS A 401 -24.55 -18.53 -15.89
CA LYS A 401 -23.59 -18.69 -16.98
C LYS A 401 -24.24 -18.46 -18.35
N ASN A 402 -25.48 -18.88 -18.52
CA ASN A 402 -26.27 -18.71 -19.74
C ASN A 402 -27.05 -17.38 -19.78
N LYS A 403 -26.78 -16.43 -18.89
CA LYS A 403 -27.40 -15.10 -18.79
C LYS A 403 -28.92 -15.11 -18.55
N ASN A 404 -29.46 -16.18 -18.01
CA ASN A 404 -30.90 -16.35 -17.78
C ASN A 404 -31.38 -15.87 -16.40
N LEU A 405 -30.46 -15.42 -15.52
CA LEU A 405 -30.77 -14.90 -14.20
C LEU A 405 -29.87 -13.71 -13.85
N PRO A 406 -30.38 -12.74 -13.05
CA PRO A 406 -29.53 -11.74 -12.40
C PRO A 406 -28.59 -12.39 -11.40
N HIS A 407 -27.53 -11.68 -11.00
CA HIS A 407 -26.48 -12.15 -10.10
C HIS A 407 -26.93 -13.12 -9.02
N ILE A 408 -26.22 -14.26 -8.86
CA ILE A 408 -26.40 -15.10 -7.68
C ILE A 408 -25.86 -14.33 -6.49
N HIS A 409 -26.76 -13.93 -5.59
CA HIS A 409 -26.34 -13.36 -4.33
C HIS A 409 -25.62 -14.41 -3.49
N LEU A 410 -24.46 -14.03 -2.91
CA LEU A 410 -23.77 -14.85 -1.96
C LEU A 410 -24.69 -15.16 -0.77
N ASN A 411 -25.07 -16.41 -0.64
CA ASN A 411 -25.78 -16.86 0.56
C ASN A 411 -24.75 -17.20 1.64
N LYS A 412 -24.84 -16.59 2.80
CA LYS A 412 -23.95 -16.83 3.93
C LYS A 412 -23.90 -18.33 4.32
N SER A 413 -24.99 -19.07 4.14
CA SER A 413 -25.04 -20.52 4.39
C SER A 413 -24.26 -21.36 3.39
N SER A 414 -23.91 -20.79 2.22
CA SER A 414 -23.11 -21.49 1.20
C SER A 414 -21.62 -21.35 1.39
N VAL A 415 -21.19 -20.63 2.42
CA VAL A 415 -19.77 -20.36 2.70
C VAL A 415 -19.49 -20.68 4.16
N SER A 416 -18.46 -21.44 4.43
CA SER A 416 -18.04 -21.78 5.79
C SER A 416 -16.53 -21.79 5.92
N SER A 417 -16.04 -21.75 7.16
CA SER A 417 -14.67 -22.10 7.46
C SER A 417 -14.44 -23.58 7.18
N TYR A 418 -13.21 -23.92 6.84
CA TYR A 418 -12.86 -25.29 6.50
C TYR A 418 -11.58 -25.71 7.24
N LYS A 419 -11.60 -26.90 7.82
CA LYS A 419 -10.42 -27.62 8.26
C LYS A 419 -10.39 -28.92 7.46
N HIS A 420 -9.25 -29.21 6.83
CA HIS A 420 -9.17 -30.40 6.02
C HIS A 420 -8.98 -31.64 6.90
N GLU A 421 -9.80 -32.64 6.62
CA GLU A 421 -9.70 -33.99 7.15
C GLU A 421 -10.02 -34.87 5.95
N PHE A 422 -8.97 -35.45 5.30
CA PHE A 422 -9.13 -36.21 4.06
C PHE A 422 -9.13 -37.70 4.24
N GLU A 423 -9.08 -38.17 5.48
CA GLU A 423 -8.91 -39.59 5.79
C GLU A 423 -9.98 -40.50 5.14
N ASP A 424 -11.18 -39.97 5.00
CA ASP A 424 -12.34 -40.69 4.46
C ASP A 424 -12.68 -40.34 3.00
N TYR A 425 -11.87 -39.51 2.31
CA TYR A 425 -12.16 -39.13 0.91
C TYR A 425 -11.83 -40.26 -0.06
N ASP A 426 -12.71 -40.49 -1.04
CA ASP A 426 -12.54 -41.50 -2.13
C ASP A 426 -11.23 -41.33 -2.88
N LEU A 427 -10.84 -40.08 -3.13
CA LEU A 427 -9.59 -39.76 -3.81
C LEU A 427 -8.67 -38.92 -2.93
N GLN A 428 -7.49 -39.43 -2.68
CA GLN A 428 -6.39 -38.75 -2.02
C GLN A 428 -5.14 -38.85 -2.88
N PRO A 429 -4.90 -37.95 -3.82
CA PRO A 429 -3.69 -38.00 -4.64
C PRO A 429 -2.45 -37.92 -3.75
N VAL A 430 -1.57 -38.89 -3.92
CA VAL A 430 -0.28 -38.89 -3.22
C VAL A 430 0.62 -37.87 -3.90
N ALA A 431 0.85 -36.74 -3.24
CA ALA A 431 1.80 -35.76 -3.72
C ALA A 431 3.21 -36.37 -3.71
N LYS A 432 3.91 -36.29 -4.84
CA LYS A 432 5.34 -36.64 -4.89
C LYS A 432 6.12 -35.51 -4.23
N VAL A 433 6.60 -35.73 -3.03
CA VAL A 433 7.44 -34.79 -2.31
C VAL A 433 8.89 -35.33 -2.26
N PRO A 434 9.92 -34.44 -2.23
CA PRO A 434 9.83 -33.01 -2.28
C PRO A 434 9.42 -32.46 -3.65
N GLN A 435 8.62 -31.39 -3.65
CA GLN A 435 8.31 -30.62 -4.85
C GLN A 435 9.10 -29.32 -4.83
N VAL A 436 9.85 -29.04 -5.88
CA VAL A 436 10.68 -27.83 -5.99
C VAL A 436 10.13 -26.95 -7.08
N PHE A 437 9.74 -25.75 -6.70
CA PHE A 437 9.38 -24.66 -7.61
C PHE A 437 10.51 -23.64 -7.61
N TRP A 438 10.99 -23.27 -8.78
CA TRP A 438 12.07 -22.30 -8.86
C TRP A 438 11.92 -21.38 -10.07
N LYS A 439 12.50 -20.20 -9.98
CA LYS A 439 12.54 -19.25 -11.08
C LYS A 439 13.76 -18.35 -10.98
N PHE A 440 14.18 -17.82 -12.11
CA PHE A 440 15.03 -16.63 -12.18
C PHE A 440 14.17 -15.40 -12.44
N ALA A 441 14.44 -14.33 -11.72
CA ALA A 441 13.71 -13.08 -11.88
C ALA A 441 14.66 -11.89 -11.67
N PRO A 442 14.43 -10.75 -12.36
CA PRO A 442 15.05 -9.49 -11.97
C PRO A 442 14.56 -9.11 -10.57
N ASN A 443 15.48 -8.67 -9.73
CA ASN A 443 15.19 -8.14 -8.40
C ASN A 443 15.91 -6.81 -8.23
N ALA A 444 15.38 -5.93 -7.40
CA ALA A 444 16.01 -4.67 -7.07
C ALA A 444 15.98 -4.46 -5.56
N ARG A 445 17.13 -4.10 -5.01
CA ARG A 445 17.21 -3.56 -3.65
C ARG A 445 17.40 -2.06 -3.77
N TYR A 446 16.71 -1.30 -2.95
CA TYR A 446 16.78 0.15 -3.04
C TYR A 446 16.57 0.82 -1.70
N GLN A 447 17.12 2.03 -1.59
CA GLN A 447 16.86 2.99 -0.54
C GLN A 447 16.40 4.30 -1.18
N ILE A 448 15.25 4.81 -0.77
CA ILE A 448 14.67 6.05 -1.29
C ILE A 448 14.72 7.11 -0.20
N GLY A 449 15.12 8.32 -0.59
CA GLY A 449 15.10 9.47 0.29
C GLY A 449 16.18 9.41 1.38
N GLY A 450 17.33 8.81 1.11
CA GLY A 450 18.48 8.87 2.00
C GLY A 450 19.10 10.28 2.05
N PRO A 451 19.91 10.58 3.09
CA PRO A 451 20.61 11.87 3.17
C PRO A 451 21.65 12.05 2.05
N ASP A 452 22.18 10.96 1.51
CA ASP A 452 23.16 10.99 0.40
C ASP A 452 22.52 11.29 -0.95
N GLY A 453 21.21 11.00 -1.14
CA GLY A 453 20.48 11.26 -2.38
C GLY A 453 19.09 10.61 -2.40
N PHE A 454 18.36 10.86 -3.50
CA PHE A 454 16.97 10.41 -3.63
C PHE A 454 16.86 8.89 -3.79
N PHE A 455 17.68 8.29 -4.66
CA PHE A 455 17.58 6.87 -4.99
C PHE A 455 18.95 6.22 -5.03
N PHE A 456 19.10 5.19 -4.23
CA PHE A 456 20.24 4.26 -4.29
C PHE A 456 19.71 2.85 -4.40
N GLY A 457 20.38 2.04 -5.21
CA GLY A 457 19.95 0.67 -5.36
C GLY A 457 20.84 -0.16 -6.27
N ASP A 458 20.52 -1.42 -6.37
CA ASP A 458 21.10 -2.35 -7.31
C ASP A 458 20.03 -3.13 -8.06
N LEU A 459 20.26 -3.38 -9.34
CA LEU A 459 19.55 -4.34 -10.14
C LEU A 459 20.27 -5.68 -10.03
N ARG A 460 19.54 -6.75 -9.77
CA ARG A 460 20.06 -8.07 -9.49
C ARG A 460 19.38 -9.13 -10.34
N LEU A 461 20.07 -10.22 -10.59
CA LEU A 461 19.46 -11.48 -11.01
C LEU A 461 19.24 -12.33 -9.77
N ALA A 462 17.99 -12.60 -9.45
CA ALA A 462 17.59 -13.43 -8.31
C ALA A 462 17.23 -14.85 -8.77
N PHE A 463 17.73 -15.85 -8.05
CA PHE A 463 17.20 -17.20 -8.04
C PHE A 463 16.29 -17.33 -6.82
N GLN A 464 15.05 -17.73 -7.05
CA GLN A 464 14.06 -17.92 -6.00
C GLN A 464 13.54 -19.35 -6.09
N SER A 465 13.48 -20.03 -4.97
CA SER A 465 12.90 -21.36 -4.92
C SER A 465 12.04 -21.59 -3.66
N GLU A 466 10.93 -22.26 -3.87
CA GLU A 466 10.07 -22.79 -2.81
C GLU A 466 10.04 -24.30 -2.94
N THR A 467 10.41 -24.99 -1.87
CA THR A 467 10.41 -26.45 -1.82
C THR A 467 9.40 -26.93 -0.79
N ILE A 468 8.41 -27.66 -1.24
CA ILE A 468 7.48 -28.38 -0.36
C ILE A 468 8.16 -29.68 0.02
N LEU A 469 8.66 -29.80 1.25
CA LEU A 469 9.33 -31.00 1.76
C LEU A 469 8.31 -32.10 2.10
N ARG A 470 7.21 -31.68 2.70
CA ARG A 470 6.03 -32.51 3.01
C ARG A 470 4.84 -31.58 3.26
N LYS A 471 3.64 -32.15 3.44
CA LYS A 471 2.44 -31.37 3.76
C LYS A 471 2.71 -30.42 4.94
N GLY A 472 2.39 -29.14 4.77
CA GLY A 472 2.57 -28.09 5.77
C GLY A 472 4.02 -27.66 6.04
N ILE A 473 5.05 -28.26 5.39
CA ILE A 473 6.45 -27.85 5.57
C ILE A 473 7.05 -27.38 4.27
N THR A 474 7.51 -26.12 4.25
CA THR A 474 8.16 -25.50 3.10
C THR A 474 9.55 -25.00 3.43
N VAL A 475 10.40 -24.91 2.41
CA VAL A 475 11.71 -24.26 2.47
C VAL A 475 11.75 -23.21 1.38
N ASP A 476 11.97 -21.98 1.78
CA ASP A 476 12.18 -20.85 0.87
C ASP A 476 13.67 -20.56 0.78
N PHE A 477 14.21 -20.52 -0.43
CA PHE A 477 15.61 -20.20 -0.66
C PHE A 477 15.74 -19.21 -1.80
N ASP A 478 16.14 -17.98 -1.43
CA ASP A 478 16.35 -16.87 -2.35
C ASP A 478 17.81 -16.42 -2.28
N MET A 479 18.45 -16.32 -3.43
CA MET A 479 19.79 -15.74 -3.57
C MET A 479 19.83 -14.82 -4.79
N SER A 480 20.72 -13.85 -4.78
CA SER A 480 20.83 -12.93 -5.90
C SER A 480 22.27 -12.47 -6.16
N ALA A 481 22.52 -12.15 -7.43
CA ALA A 481 23.78 -11.56 -7.91
C ALA A 481 23.52 -10.16 -8.48
N GLY A 482 24.33 -9.17 -8.07
CA GLY A 482 24.23 -7.79 -8.54
C GLY A 482 24.70 -7.65 -9.98
N LEU A 483 23.99 -6.86 -10.77
CA LEU A 483 24.30 -6.55 -12.17
C LEU A 483 24.77 -5.10 -12.32
N ILE A 484 24.01 -4.15 -11.77
CA ILE A 484 24.28 -2.71 -11.86
C ILE A 484 23.91 -2.08 -10.51
N ASP A 485 24.74 -1.20 -10.00
CA ASP A 485 24.48 -0.49 -8.75
C ASP A 485 25.01 0.97 -8.78
N ASN A 486 24.44 1.81 -7.89
CA ASN A 486 24.97 3.11 -7.51
C ASN A 486 25.26 3.20 -6.00
N LEU A 487 25.43 2.07 -5.33
CA LEU A 487 25.59 1.94 -3.88
C LEU A 487 26.91 2.53 -3.37
N GLY A 488 27.88 2.72 -4.26
CA GLY A 488 29.17 3.37 -3.94
C GLY A 488 29.04 4.84 -3.50
N GLU A 489 27.92 5.49 -3.86
CA GLU A 489 27.63 6.88 -3.52
C GLU A 489 27.06 7.05 -2.09
N LEU A 490 26.60 5.97 -1.46
CA LEU A 490 26.19 5.99 -0.05
C LEU A 490 27.42 6.18 0.85
N LYS A 491 27.45 7.23 1.67
CA LYS A 491 28.64 7.60 2.45
C LYS A 491 28.36 7.79 3.92
N LEU A 492 27.19 8.30 4.26
CA LEU A 492 26.85 8.67 5.63
C LEU A 492 26.69 7.45 6.52
N ALA A 493 27.42 7.42 7.61
CA ALA A 493 27.29 6.40 8.65
C ALA A 493 26.08 6.68 9.53
N SER A 494 25.61 5.65 10.23
CA SER A 494 24.57 5.80 11.26
C SER A 494 25.03 6.71 12.41
N ASP A 495 24.16 7.58 12.86
CA ASP A 495 24.29 8.41 14.05
C ASP A 495 23.39 7.93 15.20
N SER A 496 22.84 6.74 15.08
CA SER A 496 21.95 6.14 16.08
C SER A 496 22.67 5.80 17.37
N VAL A 497 22.03 6.06 18.49
CA VAL A 497 22.52 5.64 19.83
C VAL A 497 21.92 4.30 20.27
N LEU A 498 20.96 3.78 19.49
CA LEU A 498 20.31 2.49 19.68
C LEU A 498 21.11 1.38 18.99
N PRO A 499 20.87 0.10 19.33
CA PRO A 499 21.40 -1.01 18.53
C PRO A 499 21.06 -0.83 17.04
N HIS A 500 22.06 -0.97 16.16
CA HIS A 500 21.94 -0.67 14.75
C HIS A 500 21.20 -1.77 13.96
N VAL A 501 19.92 -1.89 14.19
CA VAL A 501 19.06 -2.96 13.62
C VAL A 501 18.50 -2.63 12.25
N ARG A 502 18.56 -1.33 11.82
CA ARG A 502 18.12 -0.84 10.49
C ARG A 502 19.06 0.18 9.88
N THR A 503 19.68 1.04 10.68
CA THR A 503 20.51 2.15 10.17
C THR A 503 21.78 1.68 9.46
N GLU A 504 22.29 0.49 9.77
CA GLU A 504 23.44 -0.11 9.07
C GLU A 504 23.10 -0.84 7.77
N ILE A 505 21.87 -0.73 7.26
CA ILE A 505 21.47 -1.34 5.99
C ILE A 505 22.45 -1.00 4.84
N VAL A 506 23.08 0.16 4.90
CA VAL A 506 24.10 0.60 3.94
C VAL A 506 25.26 -0.38 3.85
N GLN A 507 25.72 -0.96 4.97
CA GLN A 507 26.78 -1.95 5.00
C GLN A 507 26.37 -3.24 4.29
N TYR A 508 25.17 -3.71 4.54
CA TYR A 508 24.60 -4.89 3.90
C TYR A 508 24.46 -4.70 2.39
N LEU A 509 23.97 -3.54 1.95
CA LEU A 509 23.86 -3.22 0.54
C LEU A 509 25.22 -3.23 -0.16
N LYS A 510 26.22 -2.59 0.44
CA LYS A 510 27.57 -2.49 -0.14
C LYS A 510 28.31 -3.83 -0.16
N GLN A 511 28.35 -4.55 0.96
CA GLN A 511 29.09 -5.80 1.06
C GLN A 511 28.39 -6.96 0.38
N GLY A 512 27.04 -6.97 0.38
CA GLY A 512 26.23 -7.95 -0.33
C GLY A 512 25.99 -7.67 -1.82
N LYS A 513 26.61 -6.63 -2.40
CA LYS A 513 26.29 -6.18 -3.76
C LYS A 513 26.59 -7.20 -4.85
N HIS A 514 27.65 -7.96 -4.77
CA HIS A 514 28.01 -8.94 -5.79
C HIS A 514 27.17 -10.20 -5.69
N PHE A 515 27.06 -10.75 -4.49
CA PHE A 515 26.30 -11.96 -4.22
C PHE A 515 25.73 -11.93 -2.81
N SER A 516 24.47 -12.32 -2.64
CA SER A 516 23.80 -12.44 -1.35
C SER A 516 22.85 -13.64 -1.31
N VAL A 517 22.72 -14.22 -0.13
CA VAL A 517 21.60 -15.10 0.23
C VAL A 517 20.55 -14.18 0.83
N ASP A 518 19.49 -13.91 0.07
CA ASP A 518 18.46 -12.94 0.48
C ASP A 518 17.54 -13.54 1.53
N ARG A 519 17.21 -14.83 1.39
CA ARG A 519 16.41 -15.61 2.35
C ARG A 519 16.83 -17.09 2.30
N PHE A 520 16.79 -17.75 3.44
CA PHE A 520 16.81 -19.18 3.59
C PHE A 520 15.98 -19.54 4.83
N GLN A 521 14.74 -19.92 4.63
CA GLN A 521 13.76 -20.07 5.71
C GLN A 521 13.01 -21.38 5.57
N ILE A 522 12.87 -22.09 6.69
CA ILE A 522 12.01 -23.27 6.82
C ILE A 522 10.75 -22.85 7.56
N ASN A 523 9.59 -23.22 7.04
CA ASN A 523 8.29 -22.95 7.63
C ASN A 523 7.53 -24.23 7.86
N SER A 524 6.82 -24.31 8.98
CA SER A 524 5.89 -25.39 9.31
C SER A 524 4.54 -24.76 9.68
N PHE A 525 3.52 -25.03 8.87
CA PHE A 525 2.18 -24.50 9.03
C PHE A 525 1.24 -25.58 9.55
N HIS A 526 0.41 -25.24 10.53
CA HIS A 526 -0.58 -26.15 11.11
C HIS A 526 -1.90 -25.42 11.36
N GLN A 527 -2.99 -26.10 11.09
CA GLN A 527 -4.34 -25.68 11.43
C GLN A 527 -4.87 -26.55 12.59
N ILE A 528 -4.99 -25.94 13.77
CA ILE A 528 -5.46 -26.64 14.98
C ILE A 528 -6.98 -26.82 14.93
N SER A 529 -7.68 -25.78 14.49
CA SER A 529 -9.15 -25.79 14.32
C SER A 529 -9.55 -24.91 13.13
N PRO A 530 -10.80 -24.92 12.67
CA PRO A 530 -11.23 -24.11 11.52
C PRO A 530 -10.90 -22.59 11.61
N ASN A 531 -10.61 -22.08 12.81
CA ASN A 531 -10.32 -20.66 13.03
C ASN A 531 -8.99 -20.43 13.76
N LEU A 532 -8.21 -21.47 14.06
CA LEU A 532 -6.96 -21.39 14.82
C LEU A 532 -5.81 -21.98 14.04
N TYR A 533 -4.82 -21.16 13.76
CA TYR A 533 -3.66 -21.45 12.93
C TYR A 533 -2.38 -21.23 13.73
N THR A 534 -1.36 -22.02 13.43
CA THR A 534 -0.01 -21.88 14.00
C THR A 534 1.04 -22.01 12.91
N LYS A 535 2.19 -21.36 13.13
CA LYS A 535 3.36 -21.44 12.27
C LYS A 535 4.61 -21.47 13.13
N LEU A 536 5.55 -22.32 12.77
CA LEU A 536 6.93 -22.30 13.26
C LEU A 536 7.85 -22.03 12.08
N SER A 537 8.86 -21.19 12.29
CA SER A 537 9.81 -20.86 11.23
C SER A 537 11.21 -20.64 11.80
N GLY A 538 12.23 -20.88 10.96
CA GLY A 538 13.61 -20.60 11.33
C GLY A 538 14.50 -20.50 10.11
N GLY A 539 15.58 -19.73 10.25
CA GLY A 539 16.59 -19.53 9.22
C GLY A 539 17.02 -18.08 9.03
N TYR A 540 17.47 -17.74 7.84
CA TYR A 540 17.83 -16.38 7.43
C TYR A 540 16.57 -15.70 6.89
N LEU A 541 15.92 -14.89 7.75
CA LEU A 541 14.56 -14.40 7.53
C LEU A 541 14.53 -13.20 6.60
N GLU A 542 15.48 -12.29 6.75
CA GLU A 542 15.61 -11.04 6.01
C GLU A 542 17.07 -10.66 5.76
N GLN A 543 17.31 -9.49 5.17
CA GLN A 543 18.67 -9.01 4.87
C GLN A 543 19.54 -8.87 6.11
N MET A 544 19.01 -8.37 7.22
CA MET A 544 19.77 -8.04 8.43
C MET A 544 19.64 -9.08 9.55
N PHE A 545 18.62 -9.94 9.53
CA PHE A 545 18.36 -10.88 10.61
C PHE A 545 18.12 -12.32 10.17
N ALA A 546 18.71 -13.23 10.92
CA ALA A 546 18.34 -14.63 11.01
C ALA A 546 17.59 -14.85 12.32
N GLY A 547 16.83 -15.94 12.42
CA GLY A 547 16.12 -16.21 13.67
C GLY A 547 15.29 -17.49 13.63
N VAL A 548 14.72 -17.81 14.77
CA VAL A 548 13.76 -18.89 14.97
C VAL A 548 12.59 -18.36 15.77
N GLY A 549 11.38 -18.73 15.39
CA GLY A 549 10.19 -18.25 16.09
C GLY A 549 8.91 -18.88 15.59
N GLY A 550 7.80 -18.32 16.04
CA GLY A 550 6.50 -18.83 15.66
C GLY A 550 5.39 -17.82 15.83
N GLU A 551 4.28 -18.16 15.23
CA GLU A 551 3.05 -17.39 15.24
C GLU A 551 1.87 -18.28 15.63
N ILE A 552 0.88 -17.68 16.29
CA ILE A 552 -0.45 -18.24 16.48
C ILE A 552 -1.47 -17.18 16.07
N LEU A 553 -2.52 -17.60 15.34
CA LEU A 553 -3.59 -16.71 14.87
C LEU A 553 -4.95 -17.35 15.12
N TYR A 554 -5.80 -16.65 15.86
CA TYR A 554 -7.22 -16.94 15.97
C TYR A 554 -8.00 -15.98 15.08
N ARG A 555 -8.67 -16.52 14.04
CA ARG A 555 -9.42 -15.76 13.04
C ARG A 555 -10.80 -16.35 12.83
N PRO A 556 -11.84 -15.88 13.55
CA PRO A 556 -13.19 -16.35 13.35
C PRO A 556 -13.70 -15.98 11.96
N PHE A 557 -14.10 -16.96 11.17
CA PHE A 557 -14.37 -16.83 9.74
C PHE A 557 -15.37 -15.72 9.36
N TYR A 558 -16.48 -15.62 10.11
CA TYR A 558 -17.54 -14.63 9.83
C TYR A 558 -17.34 -13.27 10.54
N LYS A 559 -16.27 -13.13 11.31
CA LYS A 559 -16.01 -11.89 12.05
C LYS A 559 -15.01 -11.01 11.29
N SER A 560 -15.11 -9.72 11.53
CA SER A 560 -14.23 -8.72 10.94
C SER A 560 -12.93 -8.51 11.73
N TRP A 561 -12.62 -9.36 12.71
CA TRP A 561 -11.44 -9.23 13.54
C TRP A 561 -10.65 -10.55 13.63
N ALA A 562 -9.39 -10.42 13.94
CA ALA A 562 -8.52 -11.53 14.29
C ALA A 562 -7.55 -11.12 15.40
N LEU A 563 -7.09 -12.11 16.16
CA LEU A 563 -6.10 -11.94 17.24
C LEU A 563 -4.95 -12.90 17.01
N GLY A 564 -3.73 -12.39 17.04
CA GLY A 564 -2.52 -13.19 16.88
C GLY A 564 -1.48 -12.89 17.93
N ALA A 565 -0.50 -13.77 18.06
CA ALA A 565 0.72 -13.54 18.80
C ALA A 565 1.90 -14.13 18.04
N GLU A 566 3.06 -13.50 18.14
CA GLU A 566 4.30 -13.94 17.53
C GLU A 566 5.48 -13.73 18.50
N LEU A 567 6.44 -14.64 18.44
CA LEU A 567 7.67 -14.57 19.23
C LEU A 567 8.84 -15.08 18.40
N TRP A 568 9.94 -14.33 18.40
CA TRP A 568 11.13 -14.60 17.60
C TRP A 568 12.39 -14.42 18.47
N HIS A 569 13.30 -15.37 18.42
CA HIS A 569 14.69 -15.16 18.78
C HIS A 569 15.45 -14.78 17.51
N ALA A 570 15.86 -13.51 17.41
CA ALA A 570 16.50 -12.94 16.23
C ALA A 570 17.98 -12.66 16.49
N ARG A 571 18.81 -12.95 15.52
CA ARG A 571 20.25 -12.67 15.55
C ARG A 571 20.68 -11.94 14.29
N GLN A 572 21.51 -10.90 14.44
CA GLN A 572 21.96 -10.08 13.32
C GLN A 572 22.90 -10.87 12.42
N ARG A 573 22.76 -10.70 11.11
CA ARG A 573 23.57 -11.35 10.08
C ARG A 573 24.85 -10.57 9.82
N ASP A 574 25.88 -11.22 9.27
CA ASP A 574 27.04 -10.54 8.74
C ASP A 574 26.67 -9.62 7.57
N PHE A 575 27.37 -8.52 7.43
CA PHE A 575 27.17 -7.52 6.37
C PHE A 575 27.31 -8.08 4.95
N ASN A 576 28.07 -9.16 4.78
CA ASN A 576 28.24 -9.81 3.46
C ASN A 576 26.98 -10.57 2.98
N MET A 577 25.94 -10.66 3.83
CA MET A 577 24.65 -11.32 3.56
C MET A 577 24.79 -12.79 3.12
N ARG A 578 25.78 -13.50 3.63
CA ARG A 578 25.92 -14.96 3.47
C ARG A 578 25.37 -15.68 4.71
N PHE A 579 26.07 -16.70 5.19
CA PHE A 579 25.63 -17.52 6.33
C PHE A 579 26.27 -17.13 7.67
N GLY A 580 27.05 -16.06 7.74
CA GLY A 580 27.63 -15.56 8.97
C GLY A 580 26.64 -14.77 9.82
N LEU A 581 26.92 -14.73 11.14
CA LEU A 581 26.11 -14.05 12.15
C LEU A 581 26.99 -13.16 13.04
N GLN A 582 26.48 -12.01 13.42
CA GLN A 582 27.09 -11.08 14.38
C GLN A 582 26.66 -11.43 15.82
N ASP A 583 27.16 -10.67 16.80
CA ASP A 583 26.90 -10.95 18.21
C ASP A 583 25.55 -10.43 18.70
N TYR A 584 24.98 -9.39 18.05
CA TYR A 584 23.70 -8.85 18.46
C TYR A 584 22.58 -9.85 18.28
N ASN A 585 21.86 -10.12 19.37
CA ASN A 585 20.68 -10.97 19.36
C ASN A 585 19.61 -10.38 20.28
N ILE A 586 18.36 -10.72 19.99
CA ILE A 586 17.19 -10.17 20.70
C ILE A 586 16.00 -11.12 20.63
N GLU A 587 15.22 -11.16 21.69
CA GLU A 587 13.90 -11.75 21.71
C GLU A 587 12.87 -10.67 21.44
N THR A 588 12.23 -10.74 20.28
CA THR A 588 11.19 -9.82 19.81
C THR A 588 9.88 -10.56 19.66
N GLY A 589 8.76 -9.90 19.95
CA GLY A 589 7.46 -10.51 19.81
C GLY A 589 6.33 -9.55 20.06
N PHE A 590 5.17 -9.88 19.51
CA PHE A 590 4.01 -9.00 19.47
C PHE A 590 2.72 -9.76 19.74
N ILE A 591 1.78 -9.09 20.39
CA ILE A 591 0.36 -9.41 20.33
C ILE A 591 -0.23 -8.55 19.21
N ASN A 592 -0.91 -9.18 18.28
CA ASN A 592 -1.41 -8.56 17.04
C ASN A 592 -2.93 -8.56 17.05
N PHE A 593 -3.55 -7.40 16.93
CA PHE A 593 -4.98 -7.26 16.73
C PHE A 593 -5.27 -6.71 15.34
N TYR A 594 -6.21 -7.34 14.64
CA TYR A 594 -6.63 -6.98 13.30
C TYR A 594 -8.13 -6.72 13.30
N TYR A 595 -8.56 -5.60 12.72
CA TYR A 595 -9.97 -5.26 12.61
C TYR A 595 -10.28 -4.65 11.24
N HIS A 596 -11.14 -5.31 10.48
CA HIS A 596 -11.63 -4.83 9.20
C HIS A 596 -12.94 -4.06 9.38
N HIS A 597 -12.90 -2.74 9.24
CA HIS A 597 -14.07 -1.90 9.30
C HIS A 597 -14.77 -1.88 7.95
N ASN A 598 -15.81 -2.70 7.78
CA ASN A 598 -16.49 -2.93 6.51
C ASN A 598 -17.05 -1.65 5.85
N PRO A 599 -17.66 -0.67 6.56
CA PRO A 599 -18.17 0.54 5.93
C PRO A 599 -17.10 1.38 5.25
N SER A 600 -15.94 1.59 5.89
CA SER A 600 -14.83 2.36 5.32
C SER A 600 -13.86 1.50 4.50
N LYS A 601 -14.00 0.16 4.55
CA LYS A 601 -13.08 -0.81 3.91
C LYS A 601 -11.63 -0.67 4.40
N ILE A 602 -11.44 -0.19 5.63
CA ILE A 602 -10.13 -0.01 6.27
C ILE A 602 -9.82 -1.24 7.11
N LEU A 603 -8.62 -1.75 6.98
CA LEU A 603 -8.01 -2.69 7.90
C LEU A 603 -7.17 -1.93 8.93
N PHE A 604 -7.52 -2.07 10.19
CA PHE A 604 -6.76 -1.60 11.34
C PHE A 604 -5.92 -2.76 11.85
N LYS A 605 -4.61 -2.55 11.96
CA LYS A 605 -3.71 -3.50 12.62
C LYS A 605 -3.04 -2.79 13.77
N VAL A 606 -3.01 -3.42 14.92
CA VAL A 606 -2.28 -2.94 16.09
C VAL A 606 -1.39 -4.08 16.57
N LYS A 607 -0.09 -3.80 16.67
CA LYS A 607 0.91 -4.71 17.23
C LYS A 607 1.44 -4.09 18.52
N GLY A 608 1.37 -4.81 19.63
CA GLY A 608 1.94 -4.38 20.91
C GLY A 608 2.99 -5.38 21.36
N GLY A 609 4.21 -4.90 21.67
CA GLY A 609 5.28 -5.80 22.07
C GLY A 609 6.67 -5.17 22.05
N ARG A 610 7.69 -6.03 21.94
CA ARG A 610 9.10 -5.66 21.92
C ARG A 610 9.65 -5.68 20.50
N PHE A 611 10.30 -4.58 20.12
CA PHE A 611 10.92 -4.36 18.82
C PHE A 611 12.40 -4.83 18.78
N LEU A 612 13.00 -4.78 17.60
CA LEU A 612 14.38 -5.28 17.38
C LEU A 612 15.47 -4.46 18.12
N ALA A 613 15.27 -3.17 18.31
CA ALA A 613 16.22 -2.32 19.04
C ALA A 613 16.07 -2.40 20.59
N ASN A 614 15.33 -3.41 21.07
CA ASN A 614 15.03 -3.66 22.49
C ASN A 614 14.04 -2.65 23.10
N ASP A 615 13.40 -1.85 22.28
CA ASP A 615 12.33 -0.95 22.68
C ASP A 615 10.98 -1.68 22.73
N SER A 616 10.03 -1.15 23.50
CA SER A 616 8.70 -1.74 23.67
C SER A 616 7.60 -0.70 23.43
N GLY A 617 6.49 -1.13 22.83
CA GLY A 617 5.41 -0.20 22.54
C GLY A 617 4.39 -0.76 21.55
N PHE A 618 3.80 0.14 20.80
CA PHE A 618 2.73 -0.20 19.84
C PHE A 618 3.06 0.30 18.43
N ASN A 619 2.75 -0.54 17.44
CA ASN A 619 2.69 -0.16 16.04
C ASN A 619 1.23 -0.15 15.59
N PHE A 620 0.82 0.91 14.93
CA PHE A 620 -0.51 1.11 14.36
C PHE A 620 -0.39 1.16 12.83
N ASP A 621 -1.18 0.35 12.14
CA ASP A 621 -1.24 0.30 10.67
C ASP A 621 -2.70 0.43 10.23
N PHE A 622 -2.95 1.32 9.27
CA PHE A 622 -4.25 1.60 8.70
C PHE A 622 -4.13 1.43 7.19
N SER A 623 -4.75 0.41 6.66
CA SER A 623 -4.64 0.11 5.23
C SER A 623 -5.97 -0.15 4.58
N ARG A 624 -6.02 0.06 3.27
CA ARG A 624 -7.17 -0.23 2.44
C ARG A 624 -6.76 -1.11 1.26
N ARG A 625 -7.49 -2.21 1.08
CA ARG A 625 -7.38 -3.04 -0.13
C ARG A 625 -8.50 -2.68 -1.09
N PHE A 626 -8.14 -2.35 -2.31
CA PHE A 626 -9.06 -2.05 -3.41
C PHE A 626 -9.55 -3.31 -4.12
N LYS A 627 -10.58 -3.16 -4.99
CA LYS A 627 -11.10 -4.27 -5.80
C LYS A 627 -10.08 -4.83 -6.77
N SER A 628 -9.14 -4.01 -7.26
CA SER A 628 -7.99 -4.46 -8.06
C SER A 628 -7.01 -5.37 -7.31
N GLY A 629 -7.11 -5.44 -5.99
CA GLY A 629 -6.12 -6.08 -5.11
C GLY A 629 -5.04 -5.12 -4.60
N ALA A 630 -4.93 -3.90 -5.14
CA ALA A 630 -3.99 -2.90 -4.67
C ALA A 630 -4.24 -2.54 -3.20
N VAL A 631 -3.17 -2.24 -2.47
CA VAL A 631 -3.21 -1.86 -1.05
C VAL A 631 -2.51 -0.53 -0.86
N MET A 632 -3.14 0.37 -0.13
CA MET A 632 -2.54 1.62 0.34
C MET A 632 -2.68 1.70 1.84
N GLY A 633 -1.63 2.07 2.56
CA GLY A 633 -1.64 2.14 4.01
C GLY A 633 -0.70 3.18 4.58
N ILE A 634 -0.98 3.57 5.81
CA ILE A 634 -0.15 4.42 6.65
C ILE A 634 0.14 3.68 7.95
N PHE A 635 1.30 3.91 8.52
CA PHE A 635 1.64 3.34 9.82
C PHE A 635 2.43 4.32 10.68
N PHE A 636 2.36 4.13 11.99
CA PHE A 636 3.21 4.78 12.95
C PHE A 636 3.40 3.91 14.19
N SER A 637 4.51 4.11 14.88
CA SER A 637 4.85 3.37 16.11
C SER A 637 5.09 4.33 17.26
N LEU A 638 4.65 3.94 18.45
CA LEU A 638 4.90 4.66 19.69
C LEU A 638 5.57 3.69 20.66
N THR A 639 6.81 3.98 21.04
CA THR A 639 7.63 3.15 21.92
C THR A 639 8.09 3.92 23.16
N ASP A 640 8.74 3.23 24.06
CA ASP A 640 9.33 3.78 25.29
C ASP A 640 10.63 4.56 25.04
N ILE A 641 11.16 4.56 23.82
CA ILE A 641 12.33 5.36 23.43
C ILE A 641 11.95 6.85 23.47
N SER A 642 12.79 7.65 24.12
CA SER A 642 12.64 9.10 24.10
C SER A 642 12.86 9.67 22.67
N ARG A 643 12.29 10.85 22.39
CA ARG A 643 12.50 11.54 21.11
C ARG A 643 13.98 11.82 20.83
N ALA A 644 14.76 12.08 21.87
CA ALA A 644 16.19 12.34 21.73
C ALA A 644 16.98 11.09 21.32
N GLU A 645 16.64 9.93 21.89
CA GLU A 645 17.26 8.64 21.54
C GLU A 645 16.82 8.14 20.17
N PHE A 646 15.55 8.35 19.79
CA PHE A 646 15.06 8.02 18.46
C PHE A 646 15.81 8.83 17.38
N GLY A 647 16.16 10.06 17.69
CA GLY A 647 16.85 10.97 16.81
C GLY A 647 15.92 11.69 15.83
N GLU A 648 16.41 11.98 14.62
CA GLU A 648 15.63 12.63 13.56
C GLU A 648 14.35 11.82 13.29
N GLY A 649 13.21 12.52 13.23
CA GLY A 649 11.89 11.90 12.99
C GLY A 649 11.06 11.67 14.26
N SER A 650 11.64 11.69 15.45
CA SER A 650 11.00 11.58 16.77
C SER A 650 10.27 10.27 17.06
N PHE A 651 9.75 9.57 16.05
CA PHE A 651 9.11 8.25 16.12
C PHE A 651 8.96 7.66 14.72
N ASP A 652 8.80 6.33 14.64
CA ASP A 652 8.65 5.63 13.36
C ASP A 652 7.27 5.88 12.74
N LYS A 653 7.26 6.24 11.46
CA LYS A 653 6.06 6.51 10.69
C LYS A 653 6.33 6.38 9.20
N GLY A 654 5.26 6.16 8.44
CA GLY A 654 5.37 6.10 6.99
C GLY A 654 4.06 5.75 6.31
N PHE A 655 4.13 5.65 5.00
CA PHE A 655 3.07 5.08 4.19
C PHE A 655 3.64 4.07 3.20
N TYR A 656 2.76 3.21 2.71
CA TYR A 656 3.13 2.19 1.75
C TYR A 656 2.01 1.94 0.74
N PHE A 657 2.39 1.39 -0.39
CA PHE A 657 1.43 0.86 -1.35
C PHE A 657 2.00 -0.38 -2.03
N PHE A 658 1.09 -1.30 -2.33
CA PHE A 658 1.36 -2.50 -3.11
C PHE A 658 0.35 -2.59 -4.26
N ILE A 659 0.84 -2.90 -5.45
CA ILE A 659 0.07 -3.03 -6.66
C ILE A 659 0.22 -4.47 -7.14
N PRO A 660 -0.87 -5.18 -7.44
CA PRO A 660 -0.77 -6.52 -8.02
C PRO A 660 0.03 -6.49 -9.31
N ILE A 661 1.00 -7.39 -9.44
CA ILE A 661 1.82 -7.54 -10.65
C ILE A 661 0.93 -7.79 -11.87
N GLU A 662 -0.16 -8.53 -11.71
CA GLU A 662 -1.13 -8.75 -12.78
C GLU A 662 -1.71 -7.48 -13.40
N SER A 663 -1.64 -6.33 -12.71
CA SER A 663 -2.07 -5.04 -13.26
C SER A 663 -1.23 -4.60 -14.48
N PHE A 664 -0.03 -5.14 -14.65
CA PHE A 664 0.92 -4.81 -15.72
C PHE A 664 1.01 -5.87 -16.81
N PHE A 665 0.26 -6.98 -16.69
CA PHE A 665 0.32 -8.11 -17.62
C PHE A 665 -1.08 -8.54 -18.05
N THR A 666 -1.15 -9.27 -19.15
CA THR A 666 -2.39 -9.84 -19.68
C THR A 666 -2.87 -11.05 -18.88
N ASN A 667 -1.97 -11.76 -18.17
CA ASN A 667 -2.27 -12.95 -17.39
C ASN A 667 -2.53 -12.62 -15.93
N TYR A 668 -3.28 -13.47 -15.24
CA TYR A 668 -3.43 -13.42 -13.78
C TYR A 668 -2.15 -13.86 -13.07
N SER A 669 -1.88 -13.28 -11.92
CA SER A 669 -0.74 -13.63 -11.04
C SER A 669 -1.02 -13.20 -9.60
N THR A 670 -0.55 -13.96 -8.62
CA THR A 670 -0.71 -13.66 -7.19
C THR A 670 0.32 -12.68 -6.63
N GLY A 671 1.38 -12.37 -7.38
CA GLY A 671 2.43 -11.46 -6.94
C GLY A 671 1.96 -10.00 -6.83
N ASP A 672 2.62 -9.23 -5.98
CA ASP A 672 2.46 -7.79 -5.90
C ASP A 672 3.84 -7.10 -5.96
N THR A 673 3.82 -5.81 -6.28
CA THR A 673 4.98 -4.93 -6.29
C THR A 673 4.60 -3.60 -5.64
N GLY A 674 5.53 -2.99 -4.93
CA GLY A 674 5.27 -1.73 -4.27
C GLY A 674 6.41 -1.40 -3.33
N PHE A 675 6.21 -0.37 -2.53
CA PHE A 675 7.20 0.04 -1.54
C PHE A 675 6.57 0.81 -0.39
N GLY A 676 7.30 0.84 0.73
CA GLY A 676 7.04 1.72 1.85
C GLY A 676 8.00 2.91 1.84
N LEU A 677 7.48 4.05 2.25
CA LEU A 677 8.23 5.29 2.42
C LEU A 677 8.21 5.70 3.88
N LYS A 678 9.40 5.83 4.45
CA LYS A 678 9.65 6.42 5.77
C LYS A 678 10.39 7.75 5.60
N PRO A 679 10.10 8.76 6.42
CA PRO A 679 10.86 10.03 6.36
C PRO A 679 12.34 9.81 6.58
N VAL A 680 12.68 8.96 7.54
CA VAL A 680 14.05 8.63 7.92
C VAL A 680 14.13 7.16 8.30
N THR A 681 15.24 6.50 7.94
CA THR A 681 15.54 5.16 8.45
C THR A 681 16.12 5.27 9.85
N ARG A 682 15.46 4.69 10.84
CA ARG A 682 15.89 4.68 12.24
C ARG A 682 15.78 3.26 12.81
N ASP A 683 16.44 3.03 13.94
CA ASP A 683 16.48 1.73 14.60
C ASP A 683 15.29 1.50 15.52
N GLY A 684 14.78 2.55 16.18
CA GLY A 684 13.61 2.46 17.05
C GLY A 684 12.37 1.97 16.30
N ALA A 685 11.57 1.18 16.97
CA ALA A 685 10.34 0.55 16.45
C ALA A 685 10.54 -0.38 15.26
N ALA A 686 11.73 -0.96 15.10
CA ALA A 686 12.04 -1.88 14.03
C ALA A 686 11.41 -3.25 14.27
N ILE A 687 10.63 -3.75 13.30
CA ILE A 687 9.97 -5.06 13.34
C ILE A 687 10.75 -6.03 12.44
N ILE A 688 10.92 -7.28 12.88
CA ILE A 688 11.54 -8.33 12.06
C ILE A 688 10.65 -8.64 10.85
N ASP A 689 11.25 -8.71 9.68
CA ASP A 689 10.54 -9.15 8.46
C ASP A 689 10.71 -10.66 8.30
N HIS A 690 9.61 -11.36 8.17
CA HIS A 690 9.56 -12.79 7.90
C HIS A 690 8.48 -13.08 6.86
N SER A 691 8.74 -14.02 5.96
CA SER A 691 7.78 -14.38 4.92
C SER A 691 6.54 -15.06 5.51
N PHE A 692 5.41 -14.89 4.83
CA PHE A 692 4.19 -15.66 5.05
C PHE A 692 3.65 -15.59 6.49
N SER A 693 3.35 -14.38 6.99
CA SER A 693 2.62 -14.27 8.27
C SER A 693 1.28 -15.00 8.17
N LEU A 694 0.84 -15.64 9.25
CA LEU A 694 -0.45 -16.36 9.27
C LEU A 694 -1.62 -15.46 8.87
N TYR A 695 -1.57 -14.17 9.23
CA TYR A 695 -2.58 -13.22 8.79
C TYR A 695 -2.58 -13.10 7.25
N SER A 696 -1.42 -12.92 6.61
CA SER A 696 -1.33 -12.75 5.15
C SER A 696 -1.76 -14.01 4.39
N VAL A 697 -1.43 -15.20 4.90
CA VAL A 697 -1.82 -16.48 4.30
C VAL A 697 -3.33 -16.72 4.35
N THR A 698 -4.02 -16.21 5.37
CA THR A 698 -5.47 -16.41 5.56
C THR A 698 -6.34 -15.24 5.13
N ASP A 699 -5.77 -14.05 4.85
CA ASP A 699 -6.52 -12.80 4.64
C ASP A 699 -7.39 -12.82 3.37
N LYS A 700 -6.90 -13.39 2.29
CA LYS A 700 -7.62 -13.41 1.00
C LYS A 700 -8.81 -14.36 0.97
N ALA A 701 -8.91 -15.27 1.94
CA ALA A 701 -9.87 -16.37 1.96
C ALA A 701 -10.94 -16.26 3.06
N ASN A 702 -10.99 -15.15 3.80
CA ASN A 702 -12.02 -14.93 4.83
C ASN A 702 -13.35 -14.47 4.21
N PHE A 703 -14.43 -14.49 5.00
CA PHE A 703 -15.77 -14.15 4.55
C PHE A 703 -15.87 -12.74 3.93
N SER A 704 -15.19 -11.75 4.48
CA SER A 704 -15.19 -10.38 3.95
C SER A 704 -14.51 -10.30 2.57
N SER A 705 -13.40 -11.02 2.37
CA SER A 705 -12.71 -11.09 1.08
C SER A 705 -13.53 -11.83 0.03
N ILE A 706 -14.14 -12.95 0.40
CA ILE A 706 -15.04 -13.71 -0.49
C ILE A 706 -16.22 -12.83 -0.91
N THR A 707 -16.84 -12.10 0.04
CA THR A 707 -17.96 -11.20 -0.27
C THR A 707 -17.55 -10.07 -1.20
N ARG A 708 -16.38 -9.49 -1.01
CA ARG A 708 -15.84 -8.43 -1.87
C ARG A 708 -15.62 -8.91 -3.31
N ASP A 709 -15.10 -10.15 -3.46
CA ASP A 709 -14.67 -10.70 -4.73
C ASP A 709 -15.72 -11.62 -5.37
N TRP A 710 -16.95 -11.68 -4.81
CA TRP A 710 -17.96 -12.64 -5.24
C TRP A 710 -18.32 -12.59 -6.72
N ASP A 711 -18.25 -11.41 -7.32
CA ASP A 711 -18.53 -11.22 -8.74
C ASP A 711 -17.54 -11.97 -9.64
N ASP A 712 -16.36 -12.34 -9.12
CA ASP A 712 -15.34 -13.09 -9.87
C ASP A 712 -15.69 -14.56 -10.11
N ILE A 713 -16.77 -15.07 -9.52
CA ILE A 713 -17.17 -16.48 -9.66
C ILE A 713 -17.46 -16.87 -11.11
N TYR A 714 -17.71 -15.89 -11.97
CA TYR A 714 -18.09 -16.08 -13.37
C TYR A 714 -17.01 -15.67 -14.37
N ASP A 715 -15.87 -15.17 -13.90
CA ASP A 715 -14.74 -14.73 -14.75
C ASP A 715 -13.95 -15.89 -15.41
#